data_8fc4efaaa576b4781b869a1feb7f7055
#
_entry.id   8fc4efaaa576b4781b869a1feb7f7055
#
_cell.length_a   1.000
_cell.length_b   1.000
_cell.length_c   1.000
_cell.angle_alpha   90.00
_cell.angle_beta   90.00
_cell.angle_gamma   90.00
#
_symmetry.space_group_name_H-M   'P 1'
#
loop_
_entity.id
_entity.type
_entity.pdbx_description
1 polymer ?
#
loop_
_entity_poly.entity_id
_entity_poly.type
_entity_poly.pdbx_seq_one_letter_code
_entity_poly.pdbx_strand_id
1 'polypeptide(L)'
;MLAGGAAAVVVTPAAPRAGKLVQVGPIAEHGFPSWFRDSNDVRLEACVTLDDPLCPALADEVPDPEQPVSFPDNFPGEFFYQLDDATLTLTSGARVVIGMNLEGAFANDQVVDGDQMVFGRIRIRFDAPAGERYRITHPYGIDDLVATDTKGVNMTEDIGAVAGAFGQALNSRIGPFLKWDPAVAPAAPAGYVGDPGVAHKVVGSPYNTNFIRIERLDPVTGAVLAQVGFTDTFTIQGRYATNAGVDVDQATYSVDGNGSGALEVFASSEPGQAIEVTGVPALGFRTTRLRGGSNGRYYGRFPITGPVPPGTKIEVVNAGDRPVAKKTKAVVDVVRINRIEYDADAGTLSVEATSSGTGVLSVTGFGPITGSPFTGVLAPPPTITVTSTAGGSATTAVSGTGGTFHPAAPVAAATADSPAIVGQTVRLNGSGSAGEIDTYAWTQTDGPPVAITGADTASAAFVPAQPGTYTFALAVAGPGGSAAPAAVTVTVVAAALPKSIPGAEQTVVRGRVVTLDGSRSTGAETYSWRQVSGPAVTLTGATTAKPSFTFPAQALPASPGPNAAFVLDNNPVVLELTVRNPAGVDVATTTVRPAAEQFTGLAVRYRTGNNEWRISGTSTLITGQRITAVLGANLTGRVIGTPVAVDATGAFSIRVTGPVPGPIVQISLVTTTGGSQPAIPVNITN
;
A
#
# COMPACT_ATOMS: atom_id res chain seq x y z
N MET A 1 -7.24 -8.72 -13.35
CA MET A 1 -6.30 -8.60 -12.21
C MET A 1 -5.79 -7.17 -12.16
N LEU A 2 -6.32 -6.36 -11.28
CA LEU A 2 -5.82 -4.99 -11.04
C LEU A 2 -4.40 -5.08 -10.45
N ALA A 3 -3.40 -4.86 -11.29
CA ALA A 3 -2.02 -4.70 -10.84
C ALA A 3 -1.88 -3.30 -10.23
N GLY A 4 -1.82 -3.23 -8.90
CA GLY A 4 -1.48 -2.02 -8.18
C GLY A 4 -0.08 -1.55 -8.57
N GLY A 5 0.01 -0.63 -9.53
CA GLY A 5 1.23 0.12 -9.82
C GLY A 5 1.49 1.12 -8.69
N ALA A 6 2.66 1.04 -8.06
CA ALA A 6 3.11 2.10 -7.15
C ALA A 6 3.16 3.42 -7.94
N ALA A 7 2.22 4.33 -7.63
CA ALA A 7 2.17 5.64 -8.24
C ALA A 7 3.40 6.45 -7.84
N ALA A 8 4.12 6.97 -8.84
CA ALA A 8 5.12 8.00 -8.60
C ALA A 8 4.42 9.21 -7.96
N VAL A 9 4.99 9.74 -6.88
CA VAL A 9 4.44 10.94 -6.22
C VAL A 9 4.61 12.12 -7.18
N VAL A 10 3.50 12.53 -7.80
CA VAL A 10 3.44 13.71 -8.66
C VAL A 10 3.34 14.94 -7.76
N VAL A 11 4.38 15.73 -7.67
CA VAL A 11 4.32 17.05 -7.06
C VAL A 11 4.04 18.06 -8.16
N THR A 12 2.76 18.32 -8.43
CA THR A 12 2.33 19.30 -9.45
C THR A 12 2.19 20.68 -8.83
N PRO A 13 2.90 21.70 -9.34
CA PRO A 13 2.47 23.07 -9.11
C PRO A 13 1.17 23.30 -9.88
N ALA A 14 0.06 23.51 -9.19
CA ALA A 14 -1.23 23.78 -9.81
C ALA A 14 -1.19 25.16 -10.52
N ALA A 15 -0.99 25.14 -11.85
CA ALA A 15 -1.32 26.30 -12.67
C ALA A 15 -2.82 26.27 -13.00
N PRO A 16 -3.51 27.42 -13.05
CA PRO A 16 -4.92 27.49 -13.43
C PRO A 16 -5.11 26.97 -14.86
N ARG A 17 -5.97 25.97 -15.04
CA ARG A 17 -6.32 25.40 -16.34
C ARG A 17 -7.04 26.44 -17.20
N ALA A 18 -6.39 26.96 -18.21
CA ALA A 18 -6.98 27.85 -19.20
C ALA A 18 -7.22 27.06 -20.50
N GLY A 19 -8.43 26.69 -20.78
CA GLY A 19 -8.85 25.91 -21.93
C GLY A 19 -8.96 24.40 -21.63
N LYS A 20 -9.99 23.74 -22.15
CA LYS A 20 -10.24 22.32 -21.94
C LYS A 20 -11.32 21.82 -22.91
N LEU A 21 -11.68 20.56 -22.82
CA LEU A 21 -12.91 20.04 -23.39
C LEU A 21 -14.12 20.69 -22.70
N VAL A 22 -15.15 21.02 -23.49
CA VAL A 22 -16.32 21.79 -22.98
C VAL A 22 -17.65 21.07 -23.22
N GLN A 23 -17.71 20.11 -24.13
CA GLN A 23 -18.96 19.46 -24.47
C GLN A 23 -18.73 18.03 -24.96
N VAL A 24 -19.68 17.16 -24.60
CA VAL A 24 -19.85 15.79 -25.10
C VAL A 24 -20.96 15.83 -26.14
N GLY A 25 -20.75 15.17 -27.28
CA GLY A 25 -21.73 15.01 -28.34
C GLY A 25 -22.83 14.00 -28.00
N PRO A 26 -23.86 13.90 -28.86
CA PRO A 26 -24.88 12.88 -28.73
C PRO A 26 -24.30 11.46 -28.72
N ILE A 27 -24.94 10.54 -28.00
CA ILE A 27 -24.48 9.15 -27.91
C ILE A 27 -24.91 8.41 -29.17
N ALA A 28 -23.95 7.97 -29.97
CA ALA A 28 -24.14 7.21 -31.18
C ALA A 28 -24.70 5.80 -30.92
N GLU A 29 -25.02 5.05 -31.98
CA GLU A 29 -25.62 3.72 -31.88
C GLU A 29 -24.71 2.71 -31.15
N HIS A 30 -23.41 2.86 -31.28
CA HIS A 30 -22.39 2.05 -30.57
C HIS A 30 -22.18 2.45 -29.08
N GLY A 31 -23.00 3.35 -28.56
CA GLY A 31 -22.99 3.70 -27.13
C GLY A 31 -21.94 4.73 -26.71
N PHE A 32 -21.03 5.15 -27.58
CA PHE A 32 -20.07 6.23 -27.32
C PHE A 32 -20.57 7.58 -27.87
N PRO A 33 -20.08 8.72 -27.32
CA PRO A 33 -20.33 10.05 -27.90
C PRO A 33 -19.91 10.14 -29.38
N SER A 34 -20.72 10.78 -30.21
CA SER A 34 -20.40 11.02 -31.60
C SER A 34 -19.15 11.89 -31.76
N TRP A 35 -18.92 12.80 -30.86
CA TRP A 35 -17.77 13.71 -30.86
C TRP A 35 -17.55 14.34 -29.47
N PHE A 36 -16.37 14.92 -29.27
CA PHE A 36 -16.06 15.84 -28.18
C PHE A 36 -15.71 17.22 -28.76
N ARG A 37 -16.06 18.27 -28.04
CA ARG A 37 -15.76 19.66 -28.39
C ARG A 37 -14.83 20.30 -27.38
N ASP A 38 -13.86 21.03 -27.88
CA ASP A 38 -12.97 21.83 -27.04
C ASP A 38 -13.42 23.30 -26.90
N SER A 39 -12.68 24.08 -26.11
CA SER A 39 -12.95 25.50 -25.87
C SER A 39 -12.68 26.42 -27.06
N ASN A 40 -12.07 25.91 -28.15
CA ASN A 40 -11.86 26.60 -29.42
C ASN A 40 -12.91 26.25 -30.47
N ASP A 41 -13.98 25.59 -30.04
CA ASP A 41 -15.07 25.09 -30.92
C ASP A 41 -14.63 24.01 -31.94
N VAL A 42 -13.51 23.36 -31.67
CA VAL A 42 -13.06 22.20 -32.45
C VAL A 42 -13.79 20.97 -31.96
N ARG A 43 -14.37 20.19 -32.88
CA ARG A 43 -15.01 18.89 -32.61
C ARG A 43 -14.23 17.79 -33.30
N LEU A 44 -13.90 16.75 -32.53
CA LEU A 44 -13.31 15.53 -33.06
C LEU A 44 -14.26 14.35 -32.83
N GLU A 45 -14.42 13.53 -33.88
CA GLU A 45 -15.19 12.30 -33.82
C GLU A 45 -14.32 11.08 -33.57
N ALA A 46 -14.94 9.97 -33.19
CA ALA A 46 -14.24 8.71 -32.89
C ALA A 46 -13.61 8.08 -34.13
N CYS A 47 -12.34 7.70 -34.05
CA CYS A 47 -11.62 6.94 -35.07
C CYS A 47 -11.91 5.44 -34.90
N VAL A 48 -13.01 4.96 -35.47
CA VAL A 48 -13.52 3.59 -35.28
C VAL A 48 -13.56 2.78 -36.59
N THR A 49 -13.00 3.27 -37.68
CA THR A 49 -12.94 2.57 -38.95
C THR A 49 -11.52 2.12 -39.27
N LEU A 50 -11.35 0.99 -39.98
CA LEU A 50 -10.03 0.46 -40.32
C LEU A 50 -9.50 1.01 -41.65
N ASP A 51 -10.36 1.51 -42.50
CA ASP A 51 -10.08 1.95 -43.87
C ASP A 51 -9.69 3.43 -44.00
N ASP A 52 -9.73 4.18 -42.90
CA ASP A 52 -9.29 5.57 -42.87
C ASP A 52 -7.81 5.68 -42.46
N PRO A 53 -6.86 5.94 -43.37
CA PRO A 53 -5.44 5.92 -43.03
C PRO A 53 -5.00 7.06 -42.08
N LEU A 54 -5.82 8.10 -41.93
CA LEU A 54 -5.52 9.27 -41.08
C LEU A 54 -6.25 9.23 -39.71
N CYS A 55 -7.23 8.33 -39.58
CA CYS A 55 -8.01 8.15 -38.35
C CYS A 55 -8.41 6.66 -38.22
N PRO A 56 -7.44 5.73 -38.31
CA PRO A 56 -7.76 4.31 -38.22
C PRO A 56 -8.09 3.89 -36.79
N ALA A 57 -9.01 2.94 -36.66
CA ALA A 57 -9.07 2.10 -35.47
C ALA A 57 -7.81 1.23 -35.40
N LEU A 58 -7.41 0.82 -34.18
CA LEU A 58 -6.31 -0.12 -34.02
C LEU A 58 -6.75 -1.52 -34.51
N ALA A 59 -6.04 -2.07 -35.48
CA ALA A 59 -6.41 -3.35 -36.10
C ALA A 59 -6.30 -4.54 -35.12
N ASP A 60 -5.43 -4.47 -34.14
CA ASP A 60 -5.24 -5.45 -33.07
C ASP A 60 -6.31 -5.38 -31.98
N GLU A 61 -7.08 -4.30 -31.94
CA GLU A 61 -8.22 -4.11 -31.03
C GLU A 61 -9.56 -4.56 -31.65
N VAL A 62 -9.60 -4.90 -32.94
CA VAL A 62 -10.80 -5.35 -33.63
C VAL A 62 -10.80 -6.87 -33.74
N PRO A 63 -11.88 -7.59 -33.35
CA PRO A 63 -11.93 -9.06 -33.39
C PRO A 63 -11.62 -9.68 -34.75
N ASP A 64 -12.11 -9.08 -35.83
CA ASP A 64 -11.84 -9.50 -37.23
C ASP A 64 -11.52 -8.27 -38.09
N PRO A 65 -10.24 -7.94 -38.28
CA PRO A 65 -9.83 -6.76 -39.07
C PRO A 65 -10.08 -6.88 -40.55
N GLU A 66 -10.45 -8.06 -41.09
CA GLU A 66 -10.84 -8.29 -42.47
C GLU A 66 -12.31 -7.95 -42.75
N GLN A 67 -13.10 -7.71 -41.69
CA GLN A 67 -14.50 -7.35 -41.78
C GLN A 67 -14.72 -5.87 -41.44
N PRO A 68 -15.80 -5.25 -41.95
CA PRO A 68 -16.19 -3.92 -41.51
C PRO A 68 -16.44 -3.84 -40.02
N VAL A 69 -16.05 -2.75 -39.41
CA VAL A 69 -16.34 -2.48 -37.98
C VAL A 69 -17.84 -2.41 -37.76
N SER A 70 -18.35 -3.16 -36.81
CA SER A 70 -19.78 -3.21 -36.42
C SER A 70 -19.93 -3.46 -34.94
N PHE A 71 -20.78 -2.70 -34.27
CA PHE A 71 -21.07 -2.85 -32.85
C PHE A 71 -22.24 -3.82 -32.64
N PRO A 72 -22.17 -4.75 -31.66
CA PRO A 72 -21.02 -4.99 -30.76
C PRO A 72 -20.01 -6.04 -31.27
N ASP A 73 -20.33 -6.80 -32.32
CA ASP A 73 -19.66 -8.07 -32.65
C ASP A 73 -18.25 -7.90 -33.23
N ASN A 74 -18.00 -6.82 -33.95
CA ASN A 74 -16.69 -6.51 -34.57
C ASN A 74 -16.32 -5.04 -34.32
N PHE A 75 -16.19 -4.65 -33.07
CA PHE A 75 -15.91 -3.28 -32.67
C PHE A 75 -14.56 -3.21 -31.94
N PRO A 76 -13.75 -2.13 -32.11
CA PRO A 76 -12.48 -2.01 -31.42
C PRO A 76 -12.69 -1.91 -29.91
N GLY A 77 -11.86 -2.65 -29.14
CA GLY A 77 -11.82 -2.58 -27.69
C GLY A 77 -11.32 -1.24 -27.16
N GLU A 78 -10.40 -0.61 -27.92
CA GLU A 78 -9.83 0.72 -27.66
C GLU A 78 -9.77 1.53 -28.97
N PHE A 79 -10.06 2.82 -28.91
CA PHE A 79 -9.96 3.75 -30.04
C PHE A 79 -9.81 5.19 -29.53
N PHE A 80 -9.56 6.13 -30.45
CA PHE A 80 -9.26 7.52 -30.09
C PHE A 80 -10.19 8.52 -30.77
N TYR A 81 -10.54 9.58 -30.06
CA TYR A 81 -11.02 10.85 -30.63
C TYR A 81 -9.83 11.71 -31.01
N GLN A 82 -8.77 11.68 -30.19
CA GLN A 82 -7.48 12.26 -30.47
C GLN A 82 -6.38 11.36 -29.87
N LEU A 83 -5.35 11.10 -30.70
CA LEU A 83 -4.12 10.44 -30.27
C LEU A 83 -2.96 11.39 -30.58
N ASP A 84 -2.27 11.86 -29.55
CA ASP A 84 -1.12 12.75 -29.69
C ASP A 84 0.11 12.06 -29.10
N ASP A 85 1.03 11.66 -29.96
CA ASP A 85 2.26 10.99 -29.53
C ASP A 85 3.49 11.86 -29.81
N ALA A 86 4.42 11.82 -28.88
CA ALA A 86 5.75 12.36 -29.06
C ALA A 86 6.81 11.33 -28.70
N THR A 87 7.76 11.12 -29.60
CA THR A 87 8.92 10.26 -29.34
C THR A 87 10.19 11.07 -29.47
N LEU A 88 11.10 10.97 -28.52
CA LEU A 88 12.42 11.61 -28.57
C LEU A 88 13.48 10.74 -27.89
N THR A 89 14.74 11.12 -28.05
CA THR A 89 15.86 10.45 -27.39
C THR A 89 16.54 11.42 -26.44
N LEU A 90 16.73 10.99 -25.19
CA LEU A 90 17.46 11.77 -24.19
C LEU A 90 18.97 11.83 -24.50
N THR A 91 19.67 12.76 -23.90
CA THR A 91 21.14 12.84 -23.96
C THR A 91 21.83 11.58 -23.43
N SER A 92 21.17 10.79 -22.61
CA SER A 92 21.60 9.46 -22.14
C SER A 92 21.48 8.35 -23.19
N GLY A 93 20.77 8.58 -24.29
CA GLY A 93 20.41 7.56 -25.28
C GLY A 93 19.06 6.86 -25.00
N ALA A 94 18.41 7.13 -23.87
CA ALA A 94 17.11 6.54 -23.56
C ALA A 94 16.01 7.08 -24.50
N ARG A 95 15.17 6.18 -25.00
CA ARG A 95 13.98 6.54 -25.78
C ARG A 95 12.87 6.98 -24.85
N VAL A 96 12.25 8.09 -25.15
CA VAL A 96 11.06 8.62 -24.48
C VAL A 96 9.85 8.40 -25.36
N VAL A 97 8.76 7.97 -24.76
CA VAL A 97 7.43 7.90 -25.38
C VAL A 97 6.45 8.65 -24.50
N ILE A 98 5.76 9.63 -25.08
CA ILE A 98 4.72 10.41 -24.42
C ILE A 98 3.47 10.35 -25.28
N GLY A 99 2.36 9.87 -24.69
CA GLY A 99 1.03 9.88 -25.28
C GLY A 99 0.10 10.79 -24.49
N MET A 100 -0.73 11.55 -25.22
CA MET A 100 -1.71 12.50 -24.66
C MET A 100 -3.02 12.36 -25.43
N ASN A 101 -3.90 11.49 -24.95
CA ASN A 101 -4.99 10.95 -25.75
C ASN A 101 -6.36 11.28 -25.16
N LEU A 102 -7.35 11.44 -26.02
CA LEU A 102 -8.76 11.27 -25.65
C LEU A 102 -9.22 9.92 -26.21
N GLU A 103 -9.43 8.96 -25.32
CA GLU A 103 -9.51 7.55 -25.62
C GLU A 103 -10.88 7.01 -25.25
N GLY A 104 -11.47 6.17 -26.12
CA GLY A 104 -12.66 5.38 -25.87
C GLY A 104 -12.29 3.93 -25.65
N ALA A 105 -12.84 3.32 -24.58
CA ALA A 105 -12.60 1.93 -24.22
C ALA A 105 -13.80 1.34 -23.44
N PHE A 106 -13.70 0.08 -23.07
CA PHE A 106 -14.70 -0.60 -22.24
C PHE A 106 -14.14 -0.92 -20.85
N ALA A 107 -14.98 -0.76 -19.82
CA ALA A 107 -14.57 -0.86 -18.41
C ALA A 107 -13.97 -2.22 -18.00
N ASN A 108 -14.32 -3.31 -18.72
CA ASN A 108 -13.85 -4.67 -18.43
C ASN A 108 -13.01 -5.27 -19.57
N ASP A 109 -12.39 -4.43 -20.40
CA ASP A 109 -11.56 -4.84 -21.55
C ASP A 109 -12.30 -5.78 -22.55
N GLN A 110 -13.63 -5.72 -22.56
CA GLN A 110 -14.50 -6.47 -23.48
C GLN A 110 -15.58 -5.56 -24.04
N VAL A 111 -15.92 -5.74 -25.31
CA VAL A 111 -16.97 -4.99 -25.98
C VAL A 111 -18.32 -5.41 -25.46
N VAL A 112 -18.84 -4.70 -24.47
CA VAL A 112 -20.15 -4.95 -23.82
C VAL A 112 -20.93 -3.65 -23.76
N ASP A 113 -22.18 -3.68 -24.23
CA ASP A 113 -23.05 -2.51 -24.17
C ASP A 113 -23.36 -2.12 -22.72
N GLY A 114 -23.14 -0.85 -22.41
CA GLY A 114 -23.21 -0.29 -21.05
C GLY A 114 -21.85 -0.10 -20.37
N ASP A 115 -20.79 -0.73 -20.86
CA ASP A 115 -19.43 -0.62 -20.30
C ASP A 115 -18.55 0.45 -21.00
N GLN A 116 -19.13 1.17 -21.97
CA GLN A 116 -18.43 2.23 -22.72
C GLN A 116 -17.95 3.34 -21.76
N MET A 117 -16.67 3.70 -21.86
CA MET A 117 -16.07 4.83 -21.13
C MET A 117 -15.21 5.68 -22.07
N VAL A 118 -15.07 6.96 -21.75
CA VAL A 118 -14.12 7.86 -22.42
C VAL A 118 -13.32 8.59 -21.37
N PHE A 119 -12.02 8.66 -21.57
CA PHE A 119 -11.10 9.32 -20.64
C PHE A 119 -9.97 10.03 -21.36
N GLY A 120 -9.46 11.07 -20.73
CA GLY A 120 -8.22 11.71 -21.14
C GLY A 120 -7.04 11.05 -20.47
N ARG A 121 -6.08 10.55 -21.29
CA ARG A 121 -4.86 9.87 -20.84
C ARG A 121 -3.65 10.74 -21.07
N ILE A 122 -2.78 10.84 -20.06
CA ILE A 122 -1.40 11.29 -20.23
C ILE A 122 -0.49 10.16 -19.78
N ARG A 123 0.40 9.73 -20.68
CA ARG A 123 1.34 8.63 -20.44
C ARG A 123 2.75 9.08 -20.75
N ILE A 124 3.68 8.94 -19.80
CA ILE A 124 5.09 9.33 -19.95
C ILE A 124 5.95 8.14 -19.57
N ARG A 125 6.78 7.65 -20.50
CA ARG A 125 7.63 6.48 -20.29
C ARG A 125 9.02 6.66 -20.86
N PHE A 126 10.05 6.43 -20.05
CA PHE A 126 11.44 6.32 -20.48
C PHE A 126 12.32 5.69 -19.41
N ASP A 127 13.39 5.03 -19.83
CA ASP A 127 14.38 4.46 -18.93
C ASP A 127 15.23 5.57 -18.31
N ALA A 128 15.40 5.51 -17.00
CA ALA A 128 16.19 6.46 -16.25
C ALA A 128 16.74 5.81 -14.97
N PRO A 129 17.91 6.26 -14.44
CA PRO A 129 18.44 5.77 -13.19
C PRO A 129 17.49 6.01 -12.02
N ALA A 130 17.36 4.99 -11.14
CA ALA A 130 16.49 5.07 -9.97
C ALA A 130 16.83 6.25 -9.06
N GLY A 131 15.81 6.95 -8.59
CA GLY A 131 15.93 8.11 -7.72
C GLY A 131 16.21 9.43 -8.43
N GLU A 132 16.54 9.44 -9.71
CA GLU A 132 16.65 10.68 -10.47
C GLU A 132 15.28 11.34 -10.66
N ARG A 133 15.25 12.66 -10.61
CA ARG A 133 14.05 13.48 -10.79
C ARG A 133 14.08 14.20 -12.12
N TYR A 134 12.92 14.22 -12.77
CA TYR A 134 12.75 14.85 -14.05
C TYR A 134 11.52 15.75 -14.04
N ARG A 135 11.64 16.91 -14.68
CA ARG A 135 10.52 17.78 -15.03
C ARG A 135 10.22 17.59 -16.49
N ILE A 136 8.98 17.23 -16.78
CA ILE A 136 8.48 17.06 -18.12
C ILE A 136 7.47 18.17 -18.39
N THR A 137 7.82 19.11 -19.27
CA THR A 137 6.89 20.11 -19.79
C THR A 137 6.31 19.59 -21.09
N HIS A 138 5.00 19.58 -21.20
CA HIS A 138 4.26 19.10 -22.37
C HIS A 138 3.06 20.01 -22.67
N PRO A 139 2.34 19.84 -23.79
CA PRO A 139 1.22 20.71 -24.17
C PRO A 139 0.15 20.89 -23.11
N TYR A 140 -0.10 19.90 -22.27
CA TYR A 140 -1.17 19.92 -21.28
C TYR A 140 -0.68 20.09 -19.83
N GLY A 141 0.57 20.50 -19.63
CA GLY A 141 1.07 20.84 -18.28
C GLY A 141 2.54 20.53 -18.04
N ILE A 142 2.85 20.39 -16.78
CA ILE A 142 4.19 20.08 -16.27
C ILE A 142 4.05 18.95 -15.25
N ASP A 143 4.87 17.91 -15.36
CA ASP A 143 4.95 16.82 -14.42
C ASP A 143 6.39 16.67 -13.89
N ASP A 144 6.53 16.69 -12.56
CA ASP A 144 7.78 16.40 -11.87
C ASP A 144 7.75 14.94 -11.41
N LEU A 145 8.57 14.08 -12.02
CA LEU A 145 8.54 12.63 -11.81
C LEU A 145 9.87 12.12 -11.26
N VAL A 146 9.79 11.07 -10.46
CA VAL A 146 10.96 10.35 -9.94
C VAL A 146 11.05 9.00 -10.64
N ALA A 147 12.22 8.67 -11.15
CA ALA A 147 12.49 7.38 -11.76
C ALA A 147 12.50 6.26 -10.70
N THR A 148 11.87 5.14 -11.02
CA THR A 148 11.88 3.93 -10.19
C THR A 148 12.99 2.98 -10.62
N ASP A 149 13.38 2.06 -9.73
CA ASP A 149 14.45 1.07 -9.97
C ASP A 149 14.07 -0.04 -10.96
N THR A 150 12.78 -0.20 -11.26
CA THR A 150 12.30 -1.27 -12.13
C THR A 150 11.83 -0.80 -13.52
N LYS A 151 11.40 0.46 -13.66
CA LYS A 151 10.75 0.97 -14.87
C LYS A 151 11.19 2.36 -15.30
N GLY A 152 12.24 2.93 -14.70
CA GLY A 152 12.62 4.31 -14.95
C GLY A 152 11.49 5.29 -14.61
N VAL A 153 11.21 6.24 -15.50
CA VAL A 153 9.99 7.07 -15.43
C VAL A 153 8.87 6.36 -16.15
N ASN A 154 7.79 6.07 -15.42
CA ASN A 154 6.60 5.41 -15.94
C ASN A 154 5.35 5.98 -15.27
N MET A 155 4.73 6.97 -15.89
CA MET A 155 3.53 7.63 -15.42
C MET A 155 2.38 7.37 -16.40
N THR A 156 1.20 7.09 -15.86
CA THR A 156 -0.08 7.10 -16.58
C THR A 156 -1.11 7.80 -15.72
N GLU A 157 -1.79 8.79 -16.26
CA GLU A 157 -2.94 9.47 -15.67
C GLU A 157 -4.14 9.26 -16.58
N ASP A 158 -5.19 8.64 -16.07
CA ASP A 158 -6.46 8.42 -16.76
C ASP A 158 -7.57 9.15 -16.00
N ILE A 159 -8.20 10.15 -16.62
CA ILE A 159 -9.28 10.94 -16.01
C ILE A 159 -10.54 10.76 -16.84
N GLY A 160 -11.60 10.27 -16.19
CA GLY A 160 -12.90 10.04 -16.81
C GLY A 160 -13.23 8.59 -17.11
N ALA A 161 -12.36 7.62 -16.76
CA ALA A 161 -12.54 6.19 -17.00
C ALA A 161 -13.66 5.59 -16.13
N VAL A 162 -14.91 6.02 -16.38
CA VAL A 162 -16.12 5.54 -15.70
C VAL A 162 -17.17 5.22 -16.74
N ALA A 163 -17.66 3.99 -16.73
CA ALA A 163 -18.68 3.53 -17.69
C ALA A 163 -19.92 4.43 -17.69
N GLY A 164 -20.37 4.84 -18.87
CA GLY A 164 -21.53 5.69 -19.08
C GLY A 164 -21.37 7.16 -18.64
N ALA A 165 -20.29 7.52 -17.96
CA ALA A 165 -20.09 8.86 -17.40
C ALA A 165 -19.20 9.75 -18.28
N PHE A 166 -19.46 9.84 -19.57
CA PHE A 166 -18.62 10.52 -20.56
C PHE A 166 -18.28 11.98 -20.23
N GLY A 167 -19.13 12.67 -19.49
CA GLY A 167 -18.86 14.01 -18.99
C GLY A 167 -17.66 14.11 -18.06
N GLN A 168 -17.22 13.02 -17.47
CA GLN A 168 -16.03 12.98 -16.61
C GLN A 168 -14.74 13.25 -17.40
N ALA A 169 -14.68 12.87 -18.69
CA ALA A 169 -13.54 13.17 -19.57
C ALA A 169 -13.27 14.68 -19.73
N LEU A 170 -14.31 15.53 -19.57
CA LEU A 170 -14.17 17.00 -19.59
C LEU A 170 -13.32 17.54 -18.42
N ASN A 171 -13.10 16.73 -17.39
CA ASN A 171 -12.26 17.09 -16.25
C ASN A 171 -10.78 16.71 -16.47
N SER A 172 -10.45 16.02 -17.57
CA SER A 172 -9.08 15.65 -17.89
C SER A 172 -8.22 16.88 -18.22
N ARG A 173 -6.92 16.65 -18.34
CA ARG A 173 -5.99 17.70 -18.80
C ARG A 173 -6.02 17.86 -20.31
N ILE A 174 -6.56 16.88 -21.06
CA ILE A 174 -6.65 16.92 -22.52
C ILE A 174 -7.57 18.06 -22.95
N GLY A 175 -7.12 18.85 -23.89
CA GLY A 175 -7.82 19.97 -24.48
C GLY A 175 -7.23 21.35 -24.09
N PRO A 176 -7.37 22.34 -25.00
CA PRO A 176 -7.91 22.22 -26.36
C PRO A 176 -7.14 21.20 -27.21
N PHE A 177 -7.79 20.67 -28.25
CA PHE A 177 -7.19 19.68 -29.11
C PHE A 177 -5.95 20.22 -29.83
N LEU A 178 -4.87 19.40 -29.85
CA LEU A 178 -3.71 19.72 -30.69
C LEU A 178 -4.04 19.54 -32.16
N LYS A 179 -3.44 20.38 -32.96
CA LYS A 179 -3.51 20.30 -34.44
C LYS A 179 -2.20 20.77 -35.04
N TRP A 180 -1.91 20.34 -36.24
CA TRP A 180 -0.73 20.82 -36.97
C TRP A 180 -0.70 22.34 -37.03
N ASP A 181 0.50 22.89 -36.84
CA ASP A 181 0.72 24.34 -36.95
C ASP A 181 0.52 24.77 -38.42
N PRO A 182 -0.51 25.58 -38.72
CA PRO A 182 -0.79 26.01 -40.10
C PRO A 182 0.30 26.92 -40.68
N ALA A 183 1.21 27.44 -39.88
CA ALA A 183 2.35 28.24 -40.34
C ALA A 183 3.53 27.37 -40.80
N VAL A 184 3.48 26.05 -40.62
CA VAL A 184 4.54 25.12 -40.98
C VAL A 184 4.04 24.16 -42.07
N ALA A 185 4.82 24.00 -43.13
CA ALA A 185 4.48 23.04 -44.18
C ALA A 185 4.91 21.60 -43.80
N PRO A 186 4.18 20.59 -44.30
CA PRO A 186 2.96 20.65 -45.08
C PRO A 186 1.74 21.06 -44.25
N ALA A 187 0.69 21.50 -44.90
CA ALA A 187 -0.60 21.74 -44.25
C ALA A 187 -1.23 20.41 -43.83
N ALA A 188 -2.01 20.42 -42.74
CA ALA A 188 -2.75 19.25 -42.32
C ALA A 188 -3.67 18.73 -43.43
N PRO A 189 -3.86 17.41 -43.54
CA PRO A 189 -4.82 16.84 -44.48
C PRO A 189 -6.22 17.39 -44.24
N ALA A 190 -6.95 17.62 -45.35
CA ALA A 190 -8.30 18.19 -45.27
C ALA A 190 -9.22 17.27 -44.44
N GLY A 191 -9.87 17.81 -43.39
CA GLY A 191 -10.77 17.07 -42.50
C GLY A 191 -10.08 16.47 -41.25
N TYR A 192 -8.77 16.63 -41.12
CA TYR A 192 -8.00 16.04 -40.00
C TYR A 192 -7.15 17.09 -39.29
N VAL A 193 -6.85 16.83 -38.00
CA VAL A 193 -5.96 17.68 -37.19
C VAL A 193 -4.50 17.50 -37.59
N GLY A 194 -4.14 16.37 -38.21
CA GLY A 194 -2.80 16.01 -38.66
C GLY A 194 -2.79 14.66 -39.37
N ASP A 195 -1.61 14.04 -39.40
CA ASP A 195 -1.34 12.72 -39.96
C ASP A 195 -0.54 11.91 -38.93
N PRO A 196 -1.05 10.76 -38.46
CA PRO A 196 -0.37 9.94 -37.44
C PRO A 196 0.94 9.33 -37.95
N GLY A 197 1.16 9.28 -39.25
CA GLY A 197 2.42 8.81 -39.87
C GLY A 197 3.51 9.87 -39.97
N VAL A 198 3.22 11.15 -39.68
CA VAL A 198 4.13 12.26 -39.92
C VAL A 198 4.33 13.12 -38.67
N ALA A 199 5.57 13.20 -38.20
CA ALA A 199 5.90 14.09 -37.10
C ALA A 199 5.91 15.56 -37.56
N HIS A 200 5.10 16.41 -36.90
CA HIS A 200 4.93 17.80 -37.29
C HIS A 200 4.80 18.71 -36.06
N LYS A 201 5.07 20.01 -36.24
CA LYS A 201 4.80 21.02 -35.18
C LYS A 201 3.31 21.18 -34.97
N VAL A 202 2.92 21.44 -33.75
CA VAL A 202 1.53 21.56 -33.35
C VAL A 202 1.23 22.91 -32.69
N VAL A 203 -0.05 23.27 -32.68
CA VAL A 203 -0.64 24.33 -31.87
C VAL A 203 -1.85 23.78 -31.14
N GLY A 204 -2.29 24.44 -30.07
CA GLY A 204 -3.47 24.02 -29.29
C GLY A 204 -3.21 23.97 -27.79
N SER A 205 -1.95 23.95 -27.35
CA SER A 205 -1.64 23.97 -25.90
C SER A 205 -2.31 25.16 -25.19
N PRO A 206 -3.06 24.94 -24.10
CA PRO A 206 -3.62 26.00 -23.29
C PRO A 206 -2.57 26.81 -22.51
N TYR A 207 -1.31 26.33 -22.50
CA TYR A 207 -0.18 26.96 -21.80
C TYR A 207 0.87 27.52 -22.76
N ASN A 208 0.61 27.48 -24.06
CA ASN A 208 1.56 27.84 -25.11
C ASN A 208 2.87 27.02 -25.07
N THR A 209 2.78 25.79 -24.60
CA THR A 209 3.87 24.80 -24.50
C THR A 209 3.70 23.71 -25.57
N ASN A 210 3.67 24.10 -26.86
CA ASN A 210 3.52 23.16 -27.97
C ASN A 210 4.80 22.37 -28.25
N PHE A 211 5.37 21.78 -27.20
CA PHE A 211 6.62 21.02 -27.21
C PHE A 211 6.71 20.07 -26.04
N ILE A 212 7.59 19.10 -26.12
CA ILE A 212 8.07 18.31 -24.98
C ILE A 212 9.45 18.81 -24.60
N ARG A 213 9.65 19.15 -23.33
CA ARG A 213 10.95 19.44 -22.75
C ARG A 213 11.14 18.61 -21.49
N ILE A 214 12.27 17.92 -21.42
CA ILE A 214 12.62 17.08 -20.28
C ILE A 214 13.88 17.66 -19.64
N GLU A 215 13.76 18.01 -18.38
CA GLU A 215 14.80 18.60 -17.56
C GLU A 215 15.10 17.68 -16.38
N ARG A 216 16.38 17.36 -16.18
CA ARG A 216 16.83 16.65 -14.99
C ARG A 216 16.92 17.62 -13.84
N LEU A 217 16.34 17.24 -12.69
CA LEU A 217 16.32 18.07 -11.49
C LEU A 217 17.30 17.55 -10.43
N ASP A 218 17.77 18.46 -9.61
CA ASP A 218 18.44 18.10 -8.37
C ASP A 218 17.46 17.36 -7.45
N PRO A 219 17.79 16.16 -6.97
CA PRO A 219 16.87 15.32 -6.22
C PRO A 219 16.48 15.91 -4.85
N VAL A 220 17.27 16.81 -4.31
CA VAL A 220 17.07 17.43 -2.98
C VAL A 220 16.38 18.80 -3.12
N THR A 221 16.90 19.66 -3.97
CA THR A 221 16.42 21.05 -4.11
C THR A 221 15.33 21.22 -5.17
N GLY A 222 15.19 20.28 -6.12
CA GLY A 222 14.31 20.41 -7.27
C GLY A 222 14.76 21.42 -8.32
N ALA A 223 15.98 21.97 -8.19
CA ALA A 223 16.54 22.90 -9.17
C ALA A 223 16.85 22.18 -10.49
N VAL A 224 16.66 22.88 -11.61
CA VAL A 224 17.01 22.34 -12.94
C VAL A 224 18.52 22.22 -13.05
N LEU A 225 19.01 21.01 -13.28
CA LEU A 225 20.42 20.70 -13.51
C LEU A 225 20.78 20.79 -15.00
N ALA A 226 19.94 20.23 -15.86
CA ALA A 226 20.16 20.22 -17.31
C ALA A 226 18.87 19.90 -18.06
N GLN A 227 18.70 20.46 -19.26
CA GLN A 227 17.76 19.96 -20.26
C GLN A 227 18.37 18.72 -20.91
N VAL A 228 17.66 17.58 -20.82
CA VAL A 228 18.13 16.26 -21.29
C VAL A 228 17.37 15.77 -22.51
N GLY A 229 16.22 16.36 -22.82
CA GLY A 229 15.41 16.02 -23.98
C GLY A 229 14.55 17.20 -24.46
N PHE A 230 14.32 17.27 -25.79
CA PHE A 230 13.42 18.26 -26.38
C PHE A 230 12.91 17.78 -27.74
N THR A 231 11.62 17.96 -27.98
CA THR A 231 11.01 17.91 -29.32
C THR A 231 9.84 18.89 -29.38
N ASP A 232 9.64 19.49 -30.52
CA ASP A 232 8.46 20.32 -30.84
C ASP A 232 7.62 19.72 -31.98
N THR A 233 7.84 18.42 -32.24
CA THR A 233 7.09 17.66 -33.22
C THR A 233 6.35 16.50 -32.60
N PHE A 234 5.15 16.24 -33.10
CA PHE A 234 4.22 15.23 -32.63
C PHE A 234 3.64 14.48 -33.84
N THR A 235 3.30 13.22 -33.65
CA THR A 235 2.40 12.50 -34.53
C THR A 235 1.01 12.59 -33.96
N ILE A 236 0.05 13.10 -34.71
CA ILE A 236 -1.29 13.32 -34.19
C ILE A 236 -2.36 12.73 -35.10
N GLN A 237 -3.33 12.05 -34.49
CA GLN A 237 -4.51 11.49 -35.14
C GLN A 237 -5.75 12.19 -34.59
N GLY A 238 -6.68 12.50 -35.46
CA GLY A 238 -7.99 13.01 -35.10
C GLY A 238 -8.71 13.58 -36.31
N ARG A 239 -9.99 13.26 -36.45
CA ARG A 239 -10.85 13.68 -37.55
C ARG A 239 -11.86 14.71 -37.05
N TYR A 240 -11.99 15.81 -37.80
CA TYR A 240 -13.00 16.82 -37.50
C TYR A 240 -14.40 16.23 -37.67
N ALA A 241 -15.23 16.31 -36.64
CA ALA A 241 -16.62 15.92 -36.73
C ALA A 241 -17.40 16.89 -37.62
N THR A 242 -17.86 16.39 -38.76
CA THR A 242 -18.72 17.13 -39.68
C THR A 242 -20.20 16.93 -39.40
N ASN A 243 -20.54 15.82 -38.75
CA ASN A 243 -21.89 15.45 -38.35
C ASN A 243 -22.22 15.95 -36.94
N ALA A 244 -23.47 16.36 -36.73
CA ALA A 244 -23.95 16.78 -35.44
C ALA A 244 -24.29 15.58 -34.52
N GLY A 245 -24.63 14.45 -35.15
CA GLY A 245 -25.12 13.27 -34.43
C GLY A 245 -26.58 13.42 -33.96
N VAL A 246 -27.08 12.37 -33.33
CA VAL A 246 -28.39 12.39 -32.67
C VAL A 246 -28.40 11.32 -31.55
N ASP A 247 -28.98 11.68 -30.44
CA ASP A 247 -29.33 10.74 -29.36
C ASP A 247 -30.82 10.81 -29.06
N VAL A 248 -31.36 9.71 -28.52
CA VAL A 248 -32.76 9.64 -28.07
C VAL A 248 -32.78 9.53 -26.55
N ASP A 249 -33.09 10.63 -25.89
CA ASP A 249 -33.13 10.69 -24.42
C ASP A 249 -34.24 9.78 -23.90
N GLN A 250 -35.44 9.87 -24.52
CA GLN A 250 -36.62 9.15 -24.07
C GLN A 250 -37.60 8.89 -25.22
N ALA A 251 -38.23 7.72 -25.21
CA ALA A 251 -39.38 7.38 -26.06
C ALA A 251 -40.43 6.72 -25.18
N THR A 252 -41.52 7.42 -24.92
CA THR A 252 -42.59 6.93 -24.03
C THR A 252 -43.94 7.02 -24.68
N TYR A 253 -44.86 6.14 -24.26
CA TYR A 253 -46.21 6.16 -24.75
C TYR A 253 -47.23 6.21 -23.61
N SER A 254 -48.40 6.72 -23.95
CA SER A 254 -49.60 6.63 -23.12
C SER A 254 -50.77 6.20 -23.98
N VAL A 255 -51.64 5.33 -23.42
CA VAL A 255 -52.87 4.89 -24.07
C VAL A 255 -54.04 5.02 -23.13
N ASP A 256 -55.21 5.34 -23.68
CA ASP A 256 -56.45 5.32 -22.95
C ASP A 256 -57.07 3.90 -22.95
N GLY A 257 -58.25 3.72 -22.31
CA GLY A 257 -58.94 2.46 -22.24
C GLY A 257 -59.43 1.93 -23.59
N ASN A 258 -59.44 2.73 -24.65
CA ASN A 258 -59.84 2.40 -26.01
C ASN A 258 -58.64 2.09 -26.92
N GLY A 259 -57.42 2.14 -26.39
CA GLY A 259 -56.19 1.89 -27.14
C GLY A 259 -55.74 3.09 -27.99
N SER A 260 -56.36 4.27 -27.86
CA SER A 260 -55.90 5.52 -28.46
C SER A 260 -54.94 6.20 -27.53
N GLY A 261 -53.90 6.80 -28.10
CA GLY A 261 -52.90 7.41 -27.26
C GLY A 261 -51.88 8.29 -27.97
N ALA A 262 -50.75 8.49 -27.32
CA ALA A 262 -49.67 9.26 -27.88
C ALA A 262 -48.31 8.63 -27.57
N LEU A 263 -47.40 8.71 -28.53
CA LEU A 263 -45.98 8.48 -28.37
C LEU A 263 -45.29 9.83 -28.21
N GLU A 264 -44.46 9.98 -27.19
CA GLU A 264 -43.62 11.15 -26.94
C GLU A 264 -42.17 10.77 -27.13
N VAL A 265 -41.46 11.58 -27.91
CA VAL A 265 -40.03 11.37 -28.21
C VAL A 265 -39.24 12.61 -27.83
N PHE A 266 -38.26 12.41 -27.01
CA PHE A 266 -37.24 13.43 -26.63
C PHE A 266 -35.92 12.99 -27.24
N ALA A 267 -35.27 13.88 -27.97
CA ALA A 267 -34.00 13.65 -28.58
C ALA A 267 -33.07 14.84 -28.38
N SER A 268 -31.79 14.60 -28.52
CA SER A 268 -30.75 15.61 -28.40
C SER A 268 -29.79 15.58 -29.62
N SER A 269 -29.39 16.76 -30.05
CA SER A 269 -28.40 17.01 -31.10
C SER A 269 -27.91 18.46 -30.97
N GLU A 270 -27.14 18.96 -31.93
CA GLU A 270 -26.86 20.39 -32.01
C GLU A 270 -28.11 21.21 -32.34
N PRO A 271 -28.17 22.48 -31.95
CA PRO A 271 -29.28 23.36 -32.35
C PRO A 271 -29.41 23.47 -33.88
N GLY A 272 -30.66 23.55 -34.33
CA GLY A 272 -30.95 23.80 -35.76
C GLY A 272 -30.90 22.58 -36.68
N GLN A 273 -30.66 21.39 -36.14
CA GLN A 273 -30.58 20.15 -36.92
C GLN A 273 -31.96 19.67 -37.41
N ALA A 274 -31.95 18.84 -38.46
CA ALA A 274 -33.14 18.23 -39.03
C ALA A 274 -33.38 16.85 -38.42
N ILE A 275 -33.89 16.84 -37.17
CA ILE A 275 -34.15 15.59 -36.46
C ILE A 275 -35.54 15.07 -36.79
N GLU A 276 -35.61 13.79 -37.18
CA GLU A 276 -36.86 13.15 -37.59
C GLU A 276 -37.01 11.79 -36.91
N VAL A 277 -38.23 11.47 -36.49
CA VAL A 277 -38.62 10.12 -36.10
C VAL A 277 -39.10 9.36 -37.34
N THR A 278 -38.47 8.21 -37.59
CA THR A 278 -38.91 7.32 -38.67
C THR A 278 -40.33 6.79 -38.37
N GLY A 279 -41.18 6.84 -39.37
CA GLY A 279 -42.57 6.38 -39.23
C GLY A 279 -42.68 4.91 -38.83
N VAL A 280 -43.62 4.61 -37.95
CA VAL A 280 -43.94 3.25 -37.53
C VAL A 280 -45.42 2.98 -37.96
N PRO A 281 -45.65 2.41 -39.14
CA PRO A 281 -46.99 2.19 -39.66
C PRO A 281 -47.88 1.37 -38.73
N ALA A 282 -47.29 0.42 -38.03
CA ALA A 282 -48.03 -0.41 -37.02
C ALA A 282 -48.62 0.40 -35.87
N LEU A 283 -48.03 1.57 -35.56
CA LEU A 283 -48.53 2.50 -34.55
C LEU A 283 -49.33 3.69 -35.16
N GLY A 284 -49.48 3.71 -36.48
CA GLY A 284 -50.32 4.68 -37.18
C GLY A 284 -49.70 6.02 -37.47
N PHE A 285 -48.39 6.25 -37.27
CA PHE A 285 -47.75 7.51 -37.61
C PHE A 285 -46.67 7.39 -38.69
N ARG A 286 -46.47 8.49 -39.40
CA ARG A 286 -45.47 8.62 -40.51
C ARG A 286 -44.22 9.32 -39.99
N THR A 287 -43.13 9.17 -40.78
CA THR A 287 -41.92 9.94 -40.56
C THR A 287 -42.19 11.42 -40.36
N THR A 288 -41.78 11.96 -39.27
CA THR A 288 -42.15 13.32 -38.87
C THR A 288 -40.96 14.01 -38.18
N ARG A 289 -40.77 15.29 -38.52
CA ARG A 289 -39.73 16.12 -37.94
C ARG A 289 -40.09 16.54 -36.52
N LEU A 290 -39.10 16.43 -35.62
CA LEU A 290 -39.21 16.91 -34.25
C LEU A 290 -39.05 18.44 -34.17
N ARG A 291 -39.65 19.06 -33.19
CA ARG A 291 -39.44 20.48 -32.88
C ARG A 291 -38.13 20.63 -32.14
N GLY A 292 -37.22 21.45 -32.66
CA GLY A 292 -35.93 21.74 -32.02
C GLY A 292 -35.95 23.03 -31.20
N GLY A 293 -35.32 23.00 -30.04
CA GLY A 293 -35.02 24.16 -29.22
C GLY A 293 -33.64 24.73 -29.49
N SER A 294 -33.37 25.98 -29.08
CA SER A 294 -32.05 26.61 -29.18
C SER A 294 -30.98 25.97 -28.33
N ASN A 295 -31.35 25.07 -27.41
CA ASN A 295 -30.48 24.32 -26.52
C ASN A 295 -30.12 22.92 -27.03
N GLY A 296 -30.42 22.60 -28.31
CA GLY A 296 -30.15 21.30 -28.90
C GLY A 296 -31.09 20.18 -28.46
N ARG A 297 -32.20 20.49 -27.78
CA ARG A 297 -33.23 19.52 -27.44
C ARG A 297 -34.33 19.52 -28.49
N TYR A 298 -34.83 18.30 -28.78
CA TYR A 298 -35.86 18.06 -29.77
C TYR A 298 -36.99 17.26 -29.14
N TYR A 299 -38.25 17.59 -29.54
CA TYR A 299 -39.42 16.98 -29.00
C TYR A 299 -40.49 16.74 -30.08
N GLY A 300 -41.15 15.63 -30.00
CA GLY A 300 -42.34 15.30 -30.77
C GLY A 300 -43.36 14.48 -30.00
N ARG A 301 -44.63 14.75 -30.31
CA ARG A 301 -45.77 13.95 -29.79
C ARG A 301 -46.61 13.49 -30.96
N PHE A 302 -46.79 12.16 -31.07
CA PHE A 302 -47.41 11.51 -32.22
C PHE A 302 -48.63 10.76 -31.75
N PRO A 303 -49.80 10.91 -32.42
CA PRO A 303 -50.94 10.10 -32.10
C PRO A 303 -50.64 8.64 -32.50
N ILE A 304 -50.96 7.72 -31.65
CA ILE A 304 -50.89 6.28 -31.91
C ILE A 304 -52.25 5.64 -31.78
N THR A 305 -52.47 4.57 -32.57
CA THR A 305 -53.72 3.78 -32.54
C THR A 305 -53.36 2.32 -32.31
N GLY A 306 -54.04 1.70 -31.36
CA GLY A 306 -53.80 0.32 -30.99
C GLY A 306 -52.72 0.13 -29.91
N PRO A 307 -52.59 -1.10 -29.43
CA PRO A 307 -51.60 -1.41 -28.38
C PRO A 307 -50.16 -1.28 -28.90
N VAL A 308 -49.27 -0.81 -28.04
CA VAL A 308 -47.82 -0.83 -28.31
C VAL A 308 -47.26 -2.18 -27.87
N PRO A 309 -46.81 -3.04 -28.81
CA PRO A 309 -46.22 -4.34 -28.46
C PRO A 309 -45.00 -4.18 -27.58
N PRO A 310 -44.75 -5.06 -26.60
CA PRO A 310 -43.49 -5.09 -25.86
C PRO A 310 -42.30 -5.21 -26.80
N GLY A 311 -41.22 -4.44 -26.51
CA GLY A 311 -40.02 -4.43 -27.35
C GLY A 311 -40.13 -3.59 -28.61
N THR A 312 -41.23 -2.86 -28.84
CA THR A 312 -41.31 -1.86 -29.93
C THR A 312 -40.18 -0.85 -29.82
N LYS A 313 -39.50 -0.61 -30.93
CA LYS A 313 -38.45 0.41 -31.04
C LYS A 313 -38.82 1.48 -32.05
N ILE A 314 -38.36 2.68 -31.83
CA ILE A 314 -38.36 3.76 -32.83
C ILE A 314 -36.92 4.06 -33.27
N GLU A 315 -36.79 4.56 -34.46
CA GLU A 315 -35.55 5.12 -34.98
C GLU A 315 -35.71 6.63 -35.14
N VAL A 316 -34.72 7.36 -34.62
CA VAL A 316 -34.59 8.81 -34.79
C VAL A 316 -33.36 9.08 -35.60
N VAL A 317 -33.46 9.96 -36.60
CA VAL A 317 -32.38 10.27 -37.51
C VAL A 317 -32.08 11.78 -37.54
N ASN A 318 -30.83 12.14 -37.71
CA ASN A 318 -30.45 13.48 -38.14
C ASN A 318 -30.37 13.48 -39.69
N ALA A 319 -31.38 13.95 -40.36
CA ALA A 319 -31.47 13.95 -41.80
C ALA A 319 -30.47 14.88 -42.49
N GLY A 320 -29.80 15.78 -41.73
CA GLY A 320 -28.75 16.67 -42.23
C GLY A 320 -27.37 16.03 -42.26
N ASP A 321 -27.12 15.00 -41.49
CA ASP A 321 -25.81 14.35 -41.42
C ASP A 321 -25.49 13.48 -42.64
N ARG A 322 -24.18 13.32 -42.90
CA ARG A 322 -23.70 12.49 -44.02
C ARG A 322 -22.45 11.71 -43.59
N PRO A 323 -22.55 10.37 -43.38
CA PRO A 323 -23.77 9.54 -43.45
C PRO A 323 -24.83 9.97 -42.42
N VAL A 324 -26.08 9.67 -42.72
CA VAL A 324 -27.21 10.00 -41.82
C VAL A 324 -26.99 9.37 -40.46
N ALA A 325 -26.86 10.17 -39.41
CA ALA A 325 -26.78 9.68 -38.05
C ALA A 325 -28.16 9.19 -37.59
N LYS A 326 -28.18 8.06 -36.91
CA LYS A 326 -29.41 7.42 -36.41
C LYS A 326 -29.23 6.88 -35.03
N LYS A 327 -30.33 6.79 -34.30
CA LYS A 327 -30.40 6.17 -32.97
C LYS A 327 -31.70 5.45 -32.76
N THR A 328 -31.60 4.22 -32.30
CA THR A 328 -32.76 3.37 -32.00
C THR A 328 -33.06 3.40 -30.51
N LYS A 329 -34.30 3.56 -30.11
CA LYS A 329 -34.76 3.55 -28.71
C LYS A 329 -35.99 2.70 -28.51
N ALA A 330 -36.03 1.91 -27.45
CA ALA A 330 -37.20 1.19 -27.04
C ALA A 330 -38.30 2.17 -26.61
N VAL A 331 -39.53 1.89 -27.02
CA VAL A 331 -40.72 2.64 -26.59
C VAL A 331 -41.29 1.97 -25.33
N VAL A 332 -41.36 2.72 -24.25
CA VAL A 332 -41.80 2.22 -22.93
C VAL A 332 -43.00 3.03 -22.42
N ASP A 333 -43.76 2.46 -21.52
CA ASP A 333 -44.84 3.16 -20.80
C ASP A 333 -44.22 4.10 -19.73
N VAL A 334 -45.00 5.07 -19.28
CA VAL A 334 -44.63 5.97 -18.17
C VAL A 334 -45.16 5.38 -16.88
N VAL A 335 -44.27 4.96 -16.02
CA VAL A 335 -44.59 4.58 -14.63
C VAL A 335 -44.58 5.83 -13.77
N ARG A 336 -45.66 6.02 -12.98
CA ARG A 336 -45.76 7.08 -11.97
C ARG A 336 -46.01 6.46 -10.61
N ILE A 337 -45.15 6.72 -9.67
CA ILE A 337 -45.31 6.37 -8.28
C ILE A 337 -46.12 7.49 -7.62
N ASN A 338 -47.33 7.15 -7.15
CA ASN A 338 -48.24 8.12 -6.53
C ASN A 338 -47.97 8.25 -5.04
N ARG A 339 -47.60 7.13 -4.39
CA ARG A 339 -47.33 7.08 -2.95
C ARG A 339 -46.34 5.97 -2.64
N ILE A 340 -45.38 6.28 -1.78
CA ILE A 340 -44.56 5.29 -1.06
C ILE A 340 -44.56 5.71 0.40
N GLU A 341 -44.92 4.79 1.27
CA GLU A 341 -44.96 5.00 2.70
C GLU A 341 -44.52 3.75 3.45
N TYR A 342 -43.61 3.91 4.37
CA TYR A 342 -43.19 2.85 5.28
C TYR A 342 -43.73 3.13 6.67
N ASP A 343 -44.55 2.25 7.21
CA ASP A 343 -45.01 2.28 8.59
C ASP A 343 -44.02 1.48 9.45
N ALA A 344 -43.27 2.18 10.29
CA ALA A 344 -42.24 1.60 11.13
C ALA A 344 -42.82 0.77 12.29
N ASP A 345 -44.05 1.09 12.76
CA ASP A 345 -44.70 0.36 13.85
C ASP A 345 -45.27 -0.94 13.36
N ALA A 346 -45.88 -0.93 12.17
CA ALA A 346 -46.46 -2.11 11.56
C ALA A 346 -45.45 -2.95 10.77
N GLY A 347 -44.26 -2.42 10.45
CA GLY A 347 -43.29 -3.06 9.55
C GLY A 347 -43.88 -3.28 8.15
N THR A 348 -44.61 -2.28 7.61
CA THR A 348 -45.29 -2.40 6.32
C THR A 348 -44.83 -1.35 5.34
N LEU A 349 -44.60 -1.75 4.09
CA LEU A 349 -44.25 -0.87 2.98
C LEU A 349 -45.44 -0.78 2.02
N SER A 350 -46.08 0.37 1.92
CA SER A 350 -47.19 0.66 1.00
C SER A 350 -46.68 1.35 -0.25
N VAL A 351 -46.98 0.81 -1.42
CA VAL A 351 -46.58 1.37 -2.73
C VAL A 351 -47.80 1.47 -3.61
N GLU A 352 -48.06 2.68 -4.12
CA GLU A 352 -49.11 2.94 -5.10
C GLU A 352 -48.48 3.53 -6.36
N ALA A 353 -48.69 2.92 -7.49
CA ALA A 353 -48.19 3.41 -8.77
C ALA A 353 -49.16 3.13 -9.90
N THR A 354 -49.04 3.89 -10.96
CA THR A 354 -49.82 3.75 -12.21
C THR A 354 -48.88 3.68 -13.41
N SER A 355 -49.33 2.94 -14.44
CA SER A 355 -48.71 2.96 -15.77
C SER A 355 -49.57 3.74 -16.76
N SER A 356 -48.93 4.43 -17.69
CA SER A 356 -49.60 5.06 -18.83
C SER A 356 -49.99 4.06 -19.95
N GLY A 357 -49.58 2.82 -19.82
CA GLY A 357 -49.84 1.72 -20.72
C GLY A 357 -50.57 0.56 -20.03
N THR A 358 -50.54 -0.60 -20.65
CA THR A 358 -51.17 -1.83 -20.14
C THR A 358 -50.18 -2.75 -19.41
N GLY A 359 -48.99 -2.28 -19.12
CA GLY A 359 -47.92 -3.04 -18.44
C GLY A 359 -48.30 -3.39 -17.00
N VAL A 360 -47.96 -4.60 -16.57
CA VAL A 360 -48.10 -5.03 -15.18
C VAL A 360 -46.95 -4.46 -14.35
N LEU A 361 -47.31 -3.85 -13.23
CA LEU A 361 -46.34 -3.19 -12.34
C LEU A 361 -45.79 -4.13 -11.27
N SER A 362 -44.52 -4.07 -11.03
CA SER A 362 -43.83 -4.79 -9.96
C SER A 362 -42.89 -3.85 -9.18
N VAL A 363 -42.83 -4.08 -7.87
CA VAL A 363 -41.91 -3.37 -6.95
C VAL A 363 -40.65 -4.19 -6.84
N THR A 364 -39.52 -3.61 -7.23
CA THR A 364 -38.23 -4.30 -7.22
C THR A 364 -37.86 -4.78 -5.81
N GLY A 365 -37.56 -6.07 -5.68
CA GLY A 365 -37.27 -6.73 -4.40
C GLY A 365 -38.47 -7.14 -3.57
N PHE A 366 -39.72 -6.74 -3.97
CA PHE A 366 -40.94 -7.05 -3.22
C PHE A 366 -41.98 -7.83 -4.05
N GLY A 367 -41.95 -7.73 -5.38
CA GLY A 367 -42.87 -8.45 -6.26
C GLY A 367 -43.98 -7.59 -6.85
N PRO A 368 -45.09 -8.21 -7.34
CA PRO A 368 -46.17 -7.50 -7.99
C PRO A 368 -46.79 -6.42 -7.09
N ILE A 369 -47.11 -5.25 -7.66
CA ILE A 369 -47.68 -4.13 -6.92
C ILE A 369 -49.03 -4.46 -6.23
N THR A 370 -49.74 -5.46 -6.75
CA THR A 370 -50.97 -5.97 -6.16
C THR A 370 -50.76 -6.61 -4.79
N GLY A 371 -49.52 -6.89 -4.40
CA GLY A 371 -49.15 -7.37 -3.08
C GLY A 371 -48.96 -6.27 -2.05
N SER A 372 -49.01 -4.99 -2.45
CA SER A 372 -48.94 -3.86 -1.52
C SER A 372 -50.19 -3.74 -0.66
N PRO A 373 -50.07 -3.46 0.67
CA PRO A 373 -48.82 -3.24 1.42
C PRO A 373 -48.03 -4.52 1.68
N PHE A 374 -46.74 -4.45 1.52
CA PHE A 374 -45.76 -5.54 1.83
C PHE A 374 -45.52 -5.59 3.33
N THR A 375 -45.66 -6.73 3.96
CA THR A 375 -45.56 -6.92 5.42
C THR A 375 -44.23 -7.57 5.82
N GLY A 376 -43.83 -7.39 7.09
CA GLY A 376 -42.58 -7.97 7.61
C GLY A 376 -41.32 -7.25 7.13
N VAL A 377 -41.45 -6.02 6.68
CA VAL A 377 -40.32 -5.18 6.25
C VAL A 377 -39.69 -4.53 7.49
N LEU A 378 -38.58 -5.05 7.97
CA LEU A 378 -37.92 -4.53 9.14
C LEU A 378 -37.09 -3.26 8.82
N ALA A 379 -36.52 -3.18 7.61
CA ALA A 379 -35.76 -2.02 7.13
C ALA A 379 -36.05 -1.85 5.63
N PRO A 380 -36.76 -0.80 5.21
CA PRO A 380 -36.96 -0.54 3.80
C PRO A 380 -35.70 -0.01 3.15
N PRO A 381 -35.44 -0.23 1.85
CA PRO A 381 -34.40 0.46 1.14
C PRO A 381 -34.70 1.97 1.08
N PRO A 382 -33.69 2.85 0.93
CA PRO A 382 -33.90 4.30 0.90
C PRO A 382 -34.70 4.78 -0.30
N THR A 383 -34.74 3.99 -1.37
CA THR A 383 -35.51 4.23 -2.59
C THR A 383 -36.23 2.95 -3.04
N ILE A 384 -37.39 3.13 -3.62
CA ILE A 384 -38.14 2.05 -4.27
C ILE A 384 -38.21 2.31 -5.76
N THR A 385 -37.93 1.27 -6.54
CA THR A 385 -38.16 1.25 -7.99
C THR A 385 -39.35 0.40 -8.33
N VAL A 386 -40.29 0.97 -9.07
CA VAL A 386 -41.42 0.26 -9.68
C VAL A 386 -41.12 0.09 -11.15
N THR A 387 -41.21 -1.14 -11.65
CA THR A 387 -41.01 -1.52 -13.06
C THR A 387 -42.30 -1.97 -13.69
N SER A 388 -42.42 -1.79 -15.01
CA SER A 388 -43.52 -2.25 -15.84
C SER A 388 -43.07 -3.34 -16.81
N THR A 389 -43.92 -4.32 -17.09
CA THR A 389 -43.66 -5.31 -18.17
C THR A 389 -43.62 -4.67 -19.56
N ALA A 390 -44.07 -3.42 -19.70
CA ALA A 390 -43.95 -2.63 -20.93
C ALA A 390 -42.65 -1.82 -20.97
N GLY A 391 -41.73 -2.06 -20.03
CA GLY A 391 -40.37 -1.51 -20.02
C GLY A 391 -40.20 -0.20 -19.24
N GLY A 392 -41.26 0.46 -18.81
CA GLY A 392 -41.20 1.67 -18.01
C GLY A 392 -40.72 1.40 -16.60
N SER A 393 -40.09 2.41 -15.99
CA SER A 393 -39.70 2.36 -14.57
C SER A 393 -39.73 3.75 -13.92
N ALA A 394 -39.93 3.75 -12.62
CA ALA A 394 -39.81 4.97 -11.80
C ALA A 394 -39.19 4.64 -10.46
N THR A 395 -38.37 5.53 -9.95
CA THR A 395 -37.70 5.41 -8.63
C THR A 395 -38.02 6.63 -7.78
N THR A 396 -38.36 6.40 -6.52
CA THR A 396 -38.63 7.49 -5.57
C THR A 396 -38.11 7.13 -4.17
N ALA A 397 -37.79 8.14 -3.37
CA ALA A 397 -37.40 7.95 -1.98
C ALA A 397 -38.56 7.44 -1.13
N VAL A 398 -38.27 6.61 -0.15
CA VAL A 398 -39.21 6.12 0.84
C VAL A 398 -39.42 7.18 1.92
N SER A 399 -40.69 7.47 2.26
CA SER A 399 -41.04 8.25 3.44
C SER A 399 -41.49 7.32 4.56
N GLY A 400 -40.98 7.51 5.75
CA GLY A 400 -41.38 6.73 6.93
C GLY A 400 -42.49 7.43 7.72
N THR A 401 -43.39 6.62 8.27
CA THR A 401 -44.39 7.00 9.28
C THR A 401 -44.26 6.07 10.49
N GLY A 402 -45.05 6.33 11.55
CA GLY A 402 -44.94 5.57 12.79
C GLY A 402 -44.06 6.24 13.84
N GLY A 403 -43.86 5.52 14.93
CA GLY A 403 -43.06 6.03 16.06
C GLY A 403 -41.60 6.26 15.71
N THR A 404 -41.02 7.28 16.31
CA THR A 404 -39.58 7.49 16.21
C THR A 404 -38.84 6.39 16.97
N PHE A 405 -37.85 5.79 16.32
CA PHE A 405 -36.99 4.85 17.02
C PHE A 405 -36.29 5.58 18.17
N HIS A 406 -36.50 5.09 19.35
CA HIS A 406 -35.62 5.44 20.45
C HIS A 406 -34.28 4.73 20.28
N PRO A 407 -33.20 5.33 20.74
CA PRO A 407 -31.92 4.62 20.77
C PRO A 407 -32.13 3.22 21.38
N ALA A 408 -31.64 2.18 20.74
CA ALA A 408 -31.68 0.85 21.33
C ALA A 408 -30.84 0.85 22.60
N ALA A 409 -31.28 0.08 23.60
CA ALA A 409 -30.46 -0.14 24.79
C ALA A 409 -29.07 -0.66 24.36
N PRO A 410 -28.00 -0.18 24.99
CA PRO A 410 -26.66 -0.66 24.66
C PRO A 410 -26.52 -2.15 24.95
N VAL A 411 -25.52 -2.79 24.39
CA VAL A 411 -25.18 -4.19 24.65
C VAL A 411 -23.85 -4.21 25.40
N ALA A 412 -23.84 -4.78 26.58
CA ALA A 412 -22.63 -4.93 27.37
C ALA A 412 -21.75 -6.06 26.83
N ALA A 413 -20.46 -5.82 26.69
CA ALA A 413 -19.45 -6.83 26.39
C ALA A 413 -18.24 -6.64 27.32
N ALA A 414 -17.84 -7.70 28.02
CA ALA A 414 -16.77 -7.68 28.98
C ALA A 414 -15.71 -8.72 28.61
N THR A 415 -14.44 -8.30 28.60
CA THR A 415 -13.29 -9.18 28.44
C THR A 415 -12.22 -8.84 29.49
N ALA A 416 -11.30 -9.77 29.75
CA ALA A 416 -10.19 -9.54 30.64
C ALA A 416 -9.01 -10.43 30.28
N ASP A 417 -7.82 -10.04 30.73
CA ASP A 417 -6.62 -10.86 30.63
C ASP A 417 -6.73 -12.06 31.58
N SER A 418 -6.79 -13.27 31.04
CA SER A 418 -6.88 -14.52 31.82
C SER A 418 -6.13 -15.64 31.09
N PRO A 419 -5.29 -16.45 31.77
CA PRO A 419 -4.98 -16.38 33.21
C PRO A 419 -4.09 -15.20 33.59
N ALA A 420 -4.25 -14.69 34.82
CA ALA A 420 -3.45 -13.63 35.39
C ALA A 420 -2.59 -14.16 36.56
N ILE A 421 -1.63 -13.37 37.01
CA ILE A 421 -0.69 -13.73 38.06
C ILE A 421 -0.94 -12.84 39.28
N VAL A 422 -0.87 -13.44 40.49
CA VAL A 422 -0.94 -12.70 41.74
C VAL A 422 0.05 -11.54 41.77
N GLY A 423 -0.43 -10.35 42.19
CA GLY A 423 0.36 -9.13 42.32
C GLY A 423 0.54 -8.34 41.05
N GLN A 424 0.11 -8.86 39.88
CA GLN A 424 0.13 -8.12 38.61
C GLN A 424 -1.20 -7.41 38.35
N THR A 425 -1.14 -6.27 37.68
CA THR A 425 -2.35 -5.54 37.30
C THR A 425 -3.06 -6.30 36.18
N VAL A 426 -4.32 -6.64 36.43
CA VAL A 426 -5.23 -7.26 35.48
C VAL A 426 -6.16 -6.19 34.90
N ARG A 427 -6.31 -6.15 33.58
CA ARG A 427 -7.20 -5.21 32.90
C ARG A 427 -8.55 -5.87 32.62
N LEU A 428 -9.61 -5.12 32.92
CA LEU A 428 -10.97 -5.40 32.50
C LEU A 428 -11.31 -4.48 31.35
N ASN A 429 -11.84 -5.04 30.27
CA ASN A 429 -12.09 -4.29 29.04
C ASN A 429 -13.56 -4.42 28.65
N GLY A 430 -14.26 -3.30 28.68
CA GLY A 430 -15.65 -3.11 28.25
C GLY A 430 -15.81 -2.39 26.92
N SER A 431 -14.70 -2.08 26.20
CA SER A 431 -14.76 -1.32 24.95
C SER A 431 -15.45 -2.07 23.80
N GLY A 432 -15.66 -3.37 23.94
CA GLY A 432 -16.46 -4.19 23.02
C GLY A 432 -17.97 -3.99 23.16
N SER A 433 -18.43 -3.23 24.17
CA SER A 433 -19.83 -2.89 24.32
C SER A 433 -20.32 -2.03 23.14
N ALA A 434 -21.53 -2.27 22.67
CA ALA A 434 -22.10 -1.65 21.48
C ALA A 434 -23.33 -0.79 21.82
N GLY A 435 -23.62 0.18 20.97
CA GLY A 435 -24.69 1.14 21.14
C GLY A 435 -24.19 2.49 21.68
N GLU A 436 -25.11 3.39 21.97
CA GLU A 436 -24.82 4.69 22.59
C GLU A 436 -24.71 4.49 24.09
N ILE A 437 -23.52 4.67 24.66
CA ILE A 437 -23.21 4.38 26.06
C ILE A 437 -22.81 5.65 26.78
N ASP A 438 -23.58 6.01 27.81
CA ASP A 438 -23.29 7.17 28.69
C ASP A 438 -22.48 6.73 29.92
N THR A 439 -22.70 5.52 30.42
CA THR A 439 -22.10 5.07 31.69
C THR A 439 -21.62 3.62 31.60
N TYR A 440 -20.51 3.39 32.27
CA TYR A 440 -19.96 2.07 32.57
C TYR A 440 -19.97 1.85 34.08
N ALA A 441 -20.21 0.64 34.54
CA ALA A 441 -20.12 0.28 35.94
C ALA A 441 -19.61 -1.15 36.09
N TRP A 442 -18.37 -1.30 36.56
CA TRP A 442 -17.77 -2.57 36.89
C TRP A 442 -18.01 -2.90 38.35
N THR A 443 -18.47 -4.11 38.61
CA THR A 443 -18.66 -4.65 39.95
C THR A 443 -18.04 -6.03 40.06
N GLN A 444 -17.42 -6.35 41.18
CA GLN A 444 -17.01 -7.71 41.46
C GLN A 444 -18.22 -8.50 41.98
N THR A 445 -18.49 -9.66 41.38
CA THR A 445 -19.63 -10.51 41.73
C THR A 445 -19.22 -11.77 42.47
N ASP A 446 -17.98 -12.24 42.31
CA ASP A 446 -17.46 -13.40 42.99
C ASP A 446 -15.92 -13.36 43.12
N GLY A 447 -15.39 -14.14 44.06
CA GLY A 447 -13.95 -14.28 44.31
C GLY A 447 -13.44 -13.44 45.50
N PRO A 448 -12.12 -13.54 45.82
CA PRO A 448 -11.51 -12.73 46.87
C PRO A 448 -11.67 -11.24 46.58
N PRO A 449 -12.04 -10.41 47.59
CA PRO A 449 -12.36 -9.01 47.37
C PRO A 449 -11.15 -8.21 46.88
N VAL A 450 -11.39 -7.38 45.83
CA VAL A 450 -10.38 -6.48 45.27
C VAL A 450 -10.96 -5.10 45.01
N ALA A 451 -10.10 -4.09 45.05
CA ALA A 451 -10.46 -2.74 44.62
C ALA A 451 -10.36 -2.67 43.09
N ILE A 452 -11.40 -2.15 42.43
CA ILE A 452 -11.41 -1.90 40.98
C ILE A 452 -11.07 -0.43 40.74
N THR A 453 -10.02 -0.18 40.02
CA THR A 453 -9.64 1.17 39.57
C THR A 453 -10.30 1.45 38.21
N GLY A 454 -10.90 2.63 38.05
CA GLY A 454 -11.62 2.99 36.81
C GLY A 454 -12.93 2.20 36.64
N ALA A 455 -13.60 1.84 37.74
CA ALA A 455 -14.84 1.06 37.67
C ALA A 455 -16.00 1.71 36.92
N ASP A 456 -15.92 3.00 36.68
CA ASP A 456 -16.87 3.82 35.93
C ASP A 456 -16.48 4.10 34.47
N THR A 457 -15.49 3.41 33.96
CA THR A 457 -14.97 3.58 32.60
C THR A 457 -14.99 2.29 31.79
N ALA A 458 -14.86 2.40 30.47
CA ALA A 458 -14.75 1.24 29.59
C ALA A 458 -13.55 0.34 29.90
N SER A 459 -12.49 0.89 30.51
CA SER A 459 -11.26 0.16 30.84
C SER A 459 -11.00 0.27 32.34
N ALA A 460 -11.26 -0.80 33.06
CA ALA A 460 -10.97 -0.90 34.50
C ALA A 460 -9.79 -1.82 34.76
N ALA A 461 -9.29 -1.82 36.00
CA ALA A 461 -8.20 -2.69 36.38
C ALA A 461 -8.28 -3.06 37.86
N PHE A 462 -7.69 -4.19 38.22
CA PHE A 462 -7.51 -4.62 39.64
C PHE A 462 -6.17 -5.32 39.80
N VAL A 463 -5.73 -5.45 41.06
CA VAL A 463 -4.52 -6.20 41.44
C VAL A 463 -4.90 -7.32 42.41
N PRO A 464 -4.85 -8.59 41.99
CA PRO A 464 -5.22 -9.71 42.85
C PRO A 464 -4.11 -9.99 43.87
N ALA A 465 -4.50 -10.12 45.15
CA ALA A 465 -3.58 -10.46 46.24
C ALA A 465 -3.46 -11.98 46.50
N GLN A 466 -4.36 -12.79 45.95
CA GLN A 466 -4.43 -14.24 46.16
C GLN A 466 -4.76 -14.97 44.83
N PRO A 467 -4.32 -16.22 44.69
CA PRO A 467 -4.78 -17.06 43.59
C PRO A 467 -6.28 -17.39 43.77
N GLY A 468 -6.97 -17.61 42.67
CA GLY A 468 -8.39 -17.95 42.69
C GLY A 468 -9.12 -17.49 41.44
N THR A 469 -10.40 -17.68 41.43
CA THR A 469 -11.28 -17.21 40.38
C THR A 469 -11.95 -15.92 40.82
N TYR A 470 -11.90 -14.89 39.99
CA TYR A 470 -12.51 -13.58 40.18
C TYR A 470 -13.53 -13.35 39.10
N THR A 471 -14.76 -13.02 39.48
CA THR A 471 -15.82 -12.74 38.51
C THR A 471 -16.26 -11.29 38.64
N PHE A 472 -16.36 -10.61 37.49
CA PHE A 472 -16.81 -9.23 37.43
C PHE A 472 -18.00 -9.13 36.49
N ALA A 473 -18.89 -8.19 36.75
CA ALA A 473 -19.98 -7.81 35.90
C ALA A 473 -19.81 -6.37 35.42
N LEU A 474 -19.97 -6.17 34.12
CA LEU A 474 -20.04 -4.85 33.52
C LEU A 474 -21.51 -4.50 33.20
N ALA A 475 -22.01 -3.47 33.84
CA ALA A 475 -23.25 -2.82 33.43
C ALA A 475 -22.93 -1.59 32.57
N VAL A 476 -23.67 -1.41 31.49
CA VAL A 476 -23.62 -0.21 30.65
C VAL A 476 -25.05 0.36 30.49
N ALA A 477 -25.16 1.67 30.48
CA ALA A 477 -26.42 2.35 30.24
C ALA A 477 -26.21 3.54 29.30
N GLY A 478 -27.25 3.85 28.53
CA GLY A 478 -27.29 4.95 27.58
C GLY A 478 -28.71 5.47 27.35
N PRO A 479 -28.93 6.32 26.36
CA PRO A 479 -30.24 6.90 26.10
C PRO A 479 -31.33 5.86 25.83
N GLY A 480 -30.95 4.67 25.35
CA GLY A 480 -31.86 3.55 25.10
C GLY A 480 -32.14 2.70 26.32
N GLY A 481 -31.65 3.05 27.53
CA GLY A 481 -31.82 2.29 28.76
C GLY A 481 -30.57 1.55 29.21
N SER A 482 -30.73 0.57 30.08
CA SER A 482 -29.62 -0.24 30.63
C SER A 482 -29.54 -1.60 29.94
N ALA A 483 -28.31 -2.04 29.70
CA ALA A 483 -28.06 -3.41 29.21
C ALA A 483 -28.17 -4.45 30.34
N ALA A 484 -28.45 -5.69 29.95
CA ALA A 484 -28.16 -6.82 30.83
C ALA A 484 -26.62 -6.87 31.08
N PRO A 485 -26.18 -7.01 32.34
CA PRO A 485 -24.75 -6.99 32.66
C PRO A 485 -24.00 -8.14 31.96
N ALA A 486 -22.83 -7.83 31.41
CA ALA A 486 -21.92 -8.83 30.85
C ALA A 486 -20.94 -9.31 31.95
N ALA A 487 -20.85 -10.62 32.13
CA ALA A 487 -19.93 -11.20 33.09
C ALA A 487 -18.59 -11.58 32.44
N VAL A 488 -17.50 -11.40 33.17
CA VAL A 488 -16.16 -11.89 32.81
C VAL A 488 -15.49 -12.52 33.98
N THR A 489 -14.83 -13.66 33.74
CA THR A 489 -14.14 -14.41 34.78
C THR A 489 -12.64 -14.42 34.51
N VAL A 490 -11.86 -14.13 35.54
CA VAL A 490 -10.40 -14.12 35.54
C VAL A 490 -9.88 -15.21 36.45
N THR A 491 -9.12 -16.14 35.91
CA THR A 491 -8.38 -17.12 36.70
C THR A 491 -7.03 -16.54 37.07
N VAL A 492 -6.80 -16.37 38.38
CA VAL A 492 -5.53 -15.87 38.91
C VAL A 492 -4.74 -17.05 39.47
N VAL A 493 -3.55 -17.23 38.96
CA VAL A 493 -2.61 -18.27 39.38
C VAL A 493 -1.52 -17.67 40.26
N ALA A 494 -0.96 -18.49 41.16
CA ALA A 494 0.24 -18.09 41.90
C ALA A 494 1.37 -17.79 40.86
N ALA A 495 2.13 -16.75 41.14
CA ALA A 495 3.30 -16.48 40.30
C ALA A 495 4.26 -17.68 40.39
N ALA A 496 4.70 -18.20 39.29
CA ALA A 496 5.72 -19.23 39.28
C ALA A 496 7.04 -18.65 39.84
N LEU A 497 7.70 -19.42 40.68
CA LEU A 497 9.04 -19.05 41.16
C LEU A 497 9.96 -18.84 39.96
N PRO A 498 10.81 -17.83 39.98
CA PRO A 498 11.80 -17.67 38.94
C PRO A 498 12.81 -18.80 38.99
N LYS A 499 13.44 -19.12 37.89
CA LYS A 499 14.51 -20.13 37.81
C LYS A 499 15.80 -19.44 37.36
N SER A 500 16.79 -19.48 38.24
CA SER A 500 18.12 -18.93 37.95
C SER A 500 18.94 -19.86 37.05
N ILE A 501 19.40 -19.36 35.92
CA ILE A 501 20.27 -20.08 34.99
C ILE A 501 21.44 -19.15 34.63
N PRO A 502 22.57 -19.19 35.35
CA PRO A 502 23.69 -18.25 35.19
C PRO A 502 24.60 -18.51 33.98
N GLY A 503 24.22 -19.46 33.11
CA GLY A 503 25.02 -19.91 31.98
C GLY A 503 26.06 -20.99 32.37
N ALA A 504 26.70 -21.53 31.36
CA ALA A 504 27.71 -22.60 31.53
C ALA A 504 29.00 -22.04 32.15
N GLU A 505 29.78 -22.92 32.74
CA GLU A 505 31.15 -22.61 33.16
C GLU A 505 31.98 -22.16 31.97
N GLN A 506 32.90 -21.23 32.23
CA GLN A 506 33.77 -20.66 31.19
C GLN A 506 35.25 -20.84 31.59
N THR A 507 36.09 -21.01 30.60
CA THR A 507 37.54 -21.02 30.78
C THR A 507 38.13 -19.85 29.97
N VAL A 508 38.78 -18.91 30.63
CA VAL A 508 39.19 -17.63 30.04
C VAL A 508 40.64 -17.30 30.37
N VAL A 509 41.38 -16.81 29.40
CA VAL A 509 42.76 -16.34 29.58
C VAL A 509 42.73 -15.09 30.46
N ARG A 510 43.67 -14.99 31.40
CA ARG A 510 43.81 -13.84 32.31
C ARG A 510 43.92 -12.53 31.55
N GLY A 511 43.30 -11.48 32.07
CA GLY A 511 43.23 -10.16 31.43
C GLY A 511 42.20 -9.99 30.33
N ARG A 512 41.43 -11.06 30.00
CA ARG A 512 40.35 -10.96 29.04
C ARG A 512 39.00 -10.64 29.69
N VAL A 513 38.17 -9.93 28.94
CA VAL A 513 36.80 -9.65 29.36
C VAL A 513 35.95 -10.91 29.28
N VAL A 514 35.22 -11.19 30.34
CA VAL A 514 34.24 -12.27 30.47
C VAL A 514 32.86 -11.66 30.46
N THR A 515 31.97 -12.20 29.67
CA THR A 515 30.55 -11.86 29.72
C THR A 515 29.79 -13.08 30.22
N LEU A 516 29.02 -12.90 31.26
CA LEU A 516 28.12 -13.91 31.79
C LEU A 516 26.78 -13.84 31.05
N ASP A 517 26.04 -14.94 31.02
CA ASP A 517 24.74 -14.97 30.34
C ASP A 517 23.68 -15.66 31.21
N GLY A 518 22.95 -14.85 31.95
CA GLY A 518 21.79 -15.26 32.73
C GLY A 518 20.46 -15.13 31.97
N SER A 519 20.48 -14.81 30.70
CA SER A 519 19.24 -14.53 29.92
C SER A 519 18.35 -15.76 29.71
N ARG A 520 18.84 -16.96 29.98
CA ARG A 520 18.07 -18.19 29.94
C ARG A 520 17.28 -18.45 31.23
N SER A 521 17.45 -17.62 32.28
CA SER A 521 16.63 -17.68 33.48
C SER A 521 15.17 -17.45 33.12
N THR A 522 14.27 -18.25 33.71
CA THR A 522 12.84 -18.16 33.41
C THR A 522 12.10 -17.49 34.55
N GLY A 523 11.06 -16.70 34.24
CA GLY A 523 10.25 -15.98 35.19
C GLY A 523 10.98 -14.87 35.97
N ALA A 524 12.17 -14.45 35.51
CA ALA A 524 12.96 -13.43 36.18
C ALA A 524 12.48 -12.02 35.79
N GLU A 525 12.14 -11.18 36.77
CA GLU A 525 11.88 -9.75 36.59
C GLU A 525 13.12 -8.89 36.89
N THR A 526 13.95 -9.37 37.85
CA THR A 526 15.19 -8.70 38.17
C THR A 526 16.35 -9.69 38.26
N TYR A 527 17.52 -9.20 37.95
CA TYR A 527 18.79 -9.92 38.01
C TYR A 527 19.72 -9.25 39.01
N SER A 528 20.48 -10.04 39.76
CA SER A 528 21.54 -9.54 40.65
C SER A 528 22.67 -10.53 40.67
N TRP A 529 23.85 -10.09 40.23
CA TRP A 529 25.06 -10.89 40.23
C TRP A 529 25.99 -10.44 41.33
N ARG A 530 26.59 -11.40 42.03
CA ARG A 530 27.65 -11.13 43.02
C ARG A 530 28.75 -12.18 42.90
N GLN A 531 29.95 -11.78 43.25
CA GLN A 531 31.06 -12.72 43.41
C GLN A 531 30.91 -13.48 44.73
N VAL A 532 31.10 -14.79 44.69
CA VAL A 532 31.04 -15.67 45.85
C VAL A 532 32.46 -16.01 46.37
N SER A 533 33.35 -16.32 45.43
CA SER A 533 34.73 -16.67 45.79
C SER A 533 35.69 -16.44 44.60
N GLY A 534 36.99 -16.60 44.87
CA GLY A 534 38.07 -16.43 43.90
C GLY A 534 38.71 -15.05 43.95
N PRO A 535 39.66 -14.78 43.03
CA PRO A 535 40.27 -13.47 42.89
C PRO A 535 39.25 -12.36 42.67
N ALA A 536 39.39 -11.23 43.39
CA ALA A 536 38.42 -10.16 43.39
C ALA A 536 38.17 -9.58 41.99
N VAL A 537 36.90 -9.43 41.55
CA VAL A 537 36.50 -8.84 40.31
C VAL A 537 35.46 -7.75 40.48
N THR A 538 35.44 -6.79 39.56
CA THR A 538 34.41 -5.76 39.52
C THR A 538 33.47 -6.08 38.35
N LEU A 539 32.19 -6.33 38.68
CA LEU A 539 31.14 -6.60 37.69
C LEU A 539 30.60 -5.29 37.14
N THR A 540 30.60 -5.16 35.86
CA THR A 540 29.88 -4.10 35.12
C THR A 540 28.52 -4.64 34.69
N GLY A 541 27.44 -3.93 35.02
CA GLY A 541 26.08 -4.38 34.72
C GLY A 541 25.59 -5.50 35.62
N ALA A 542 26.00 -5.55 36.90
CA ALA A 542 25.64 -6.60 37.86
C ALA A 542 24.13 -6.81 38.10
N THR A 543 23.30 -5.87 37.69
CA THR A 543 21.84 -5.95 37.73
C THR A 543 21.19 -6.30 36.37
N THR A 544 21.96 -6.66 35.39
CA THR A 544 21.46 -7.05 34.06
C THR A 544 21.57 -8.55 33.84
N ALA A 545 20.89 -9.07 32.82
CA ALA A 545 20.99 -10.48 32.46
C ALA A 545 22.41 -10.87 31.96
N LYS A 546 23.19 -9.91 31.45
CA LYS A 546 24.51 -10.14 30.85
C LYS A 546 25.58 -9.20 31.40
N PRO A 547 26.00 -9.36 32.63
CA PRO A 547 27.11 -8.58 33.18
C PRO A 547 28.44 -9.02 32.61
N SER A 548 29.42 -8.16 32.74
CA SER A 548 30.80 -8.47 32.33
C SER A 548 31.82 -8.07 33.40
N PHE A 549 32.96 -8.71 33.38
CA PHE A 549 34.13 -8.34 34.17
C PHE A 549 35.41 -8.72 33.41
N THR A 550 36.55 -8.16 33.80
CA THR A 550 37.84 -8.60 33.29
C THR A 550 38.38 -9.68 34.25
N PHE A 551 38.66 -10.88 33.69
CA PHE A 551 39.28 -11.93 34.52
C PHE A 551 40.67 -11.41 35.04
N PRO A 552 40.93 -11.46 36.36
CA PRO A 552 42.10 -10.84 36.92
C PRO A 552 43.42 -11.33 36.30
N ALA A 553 44.21 -10.43 35.90
CA ALA A 553 45.61 -10.71 35.57
C ALA A 553 46.37 -10.88 36.89
N GLN A 554 47.23 -11.88 36.97
CA GLN A 554 48.11 -12.02 38.11
C GLN A 554 49.37 -11.20 37.83
N ALA A 555 49.60 -10.13 38.59
CA ALA A 555 50.77 -9.31 38.46
C ALA A 555 51.98 -10.11 38.96
N LEU A 556 52.79 -10.56 38.02
CA LEU A 556 54.08 -11.16 38.30
C LEU A 556 55.20 -10.12 38.14
N PRO A 557 56.33 -10.26 38.86
CA PRO A 557 57.44 -9.29 38.78
C PRO A 557 57.89 -9.04 37.33
N ALA A 558 57.86 -7.81 36.90
CA ALA A 558 58.36 -7.39 35.60
C ALA A 558 59.88 -7.55 35.43
N SER A 559 60.60 -7.62 36.54
CA SER A 559 62.02 -7.85 36.61
C SER A 559 62.31 -8.85 37.74
N PRO A 560 62.14 -10.15 37.51
CA PRO A 560 62.40 -11.18 38.47
C PRO A 560 63.90 -11.26 38.73
N GLY A 561 64.28 -11.66 39.97
CA GLY A 561 65.66 -11.94 40.33
C GLY A 561 66.27 -13.12 39.56
N PRO A 562 67.56 -13.37 39.68
CA PRO A 562 68.24 -14.41 38.91
C PRO A 562 67.72 -15.83 39.15
N ASN A 563 67.07 -16.08 40.30
CA ASN A 563 66.35 -17.28 40.63
C ASN A 563 64.88 -16.90 40.92
N ALA A 564 64.00 -17.33 40.15
CA ALA A 564 62.58 -17.01 40.27
C ALA A 564 61.76 -18.27 40.68
N ALA A 565 60.73 -18.03 41.50
CA ALA A 565 59.70 -18.99 41.81
C ALA A 565 58.35 -18.32 41.58
N PHE A 566 57.71 -18.64 40.48
CA PHE A 566 56.39 -18.10 40.14
C PHE A 566 55.29 -19.05 40.63
N VAL A 567 54.44 -18.54 41.52
CA VAL A 567 53.25 -19.25 41.96
C VAL A 567 52.05 -18.61 41.29
N LEU A 568 51.34 -19.40 40.53
CA LEU A 568 50.12 -18.96 39.82
C LEU A 568 48.89 -19.30 40.68
N ASP A 569 48.08 -18.31 40.95
CA ASP A 569 46.79 -18.50 41.59
C ASP A 569 45.77 -19.01 40.53
N ASN A 570 45.51 -20.31 40.56
CA ASN A 570 44.56 -20.95 39.63
C ASN A 570 43.17 -21.06 40.19
N ASN A 571 42.85 -20.34 41.31
CA ASN A 571 41.51 -20.31 41.84
C ASN A 571 40.49 -19.74 40.83
N PRO A 572 39.37 -20.40 40.65
CA PRO A 572 38.31 -19.89 39.80
C PRO A 572 37.59 -18.70 40.44
N VAL A 573 37.02 -17.84 39.62
CA VAL A 573 36.03 -16.85 40.05
C VAL A 573 34.67 -17.52 40.05
N VAL A 574 34.02 -17.61 41.21
CA VAL A 574 32.66 -18.13 41.34
C VAL A 574 31.69 -16.97 41.50
N LEU A 575 30.67 -16.96 40.68
CA LEU A 575 29.67 -15.91 40.60
C LEU A 575 28.30 -16.50 40.82
N GLU A 576 27.47 -15.78 41.57
CA GLU A 576 26.10 -16.15 41.87
C GLU A 576 25.16 -15.21 41.16
N LEU A 577 24.16 -15.78 40.48
CA LEU A 577 23.02 -15.07 39.94
C LEU A 577 21.82 -15.28 40.85
N THR A 578 21.29 -14.21 41.38
CA THR A 578 20.00 -14.14 42.02
C THR A 578 18.99 -13.57 41.06
N VAL A 579 17.90 -14.28 40.78
CA VAL A 579 16.76 -13.79 40.05
C VAL A 579 15.54 -13.69 40.97
N ARG A 580 14.72 -12.64 40.74
CA ARG A 580 13.52 -12.37 41.56
C ARG A 580 12.32 -12.07 40.68
N ASN A 581 11.16 -12.42 41.18
CA ASN A 581 9.85 -11.95 40.73
C ASN A 581 8.91 -11.86 41.96
N PRO A 582 7.63 -11.48 41.81
CA PRO A 582 6.67 -11.43 42.90
C PRO A 582 6.47 -12.76 43.66
N ALA A 583 6.71 -13.90 43.01
CA ALA A 583 6.58 -15.21 43.64
C ALA A 583 7.75 -15.57 44.57
N GLY A 584 8.91 -14.97 44.37
CA GLY A 584 10.07 -15.27 45.18
C GLY A 584 11.41 -15.08 44.47
N VAL A 585 12.37 -15.86 44.93
CA VAL A 585 13.77 -15.75 44.54
C VAL A 585 14.32 -17.14 44.22
N ASP A 586 15.17 -17.21 43.19
CA ASP A 586 16.02 -18.38 42.93
C ASP A 586 17.46 -17.95 42.72
N VAL A 587 18.37 -18.81 43.09
CA VAL A 587 19.81 -18.52 43.13
C VAL A 587 20.58 -19.69 42.51
N ALA A 588 21.51 -19.38 41.60
CA ALA A 588 22.42 -20.39 41.07
C ALA A 588 23.82 -19.78 40.81
N THR A 589 24.82 -20.61 40.77
CA THR A 589 26.20 -20.19 40.58
C THR A 589 26.77 -20.66 39.24
N THR A 590 27.73 -19.90 38.71
CA THR A 590 28.59 -20.31 37.58
C THR A 590 30.03 -20.03 37.94
N THR A 591 30.93 -20.72 37.26
CA THR A 591 32.35 -20.67 37.52
C THR A 591 33.12 -20.23 36.30
N VAL A 592 34.05 -19.32 36.49
CA VAL A 592 35.01 -18.92 35.44
C VAL A 592 36.42 -19.30 35.88
N ARG A 593 37.06 -20.15 35.09
CA ARG A 593 38.38 -20.68 35.37
C ARG A 593 39.47 -19.99 34.56
N PRO A 594 40.67 -19.80 35.08
CA PRO A 594 41.78 -19.34 34.29
C PRO A 594 42.16 -20.41 33.25
N ALA A 595 42.25 -20.01 31.99
CA ALA A 595 42.93 -20.80 30.96
C ALA A 595 44.43 -20.57 30.99
N ALA A 596 45.19 -21.58 30.64
CA ALA A 596 46.59 -21.41 30.32
C ALA A 596 46.69 -20.55 29.05
N GLU A 597 47.60 -19.56 29.06
CA GLU A 597 47.95 -18.81 27.85
C GLU A 597 48.58 -19.76 26.84
N GLN A 598 48.18 -19.65 25.58
CA GLN A 598 48.76 -20.50 24.54
C GLN A 598 49.94 -19.79 23.87
N PHE A 599 50.98 -20.54 23.76
CA PHE A 599 52.16 -20.16 22.99
C PHE A 599 52.23 -21.01 21.76
N THR A 600 52.47 -20.40 20.59
CA THR A 600 52.63 -21.10 19.31
C THR A 600 53.92 -20.77 18.65
N GLY A 601 54.38 -21.63 17.75
CA GLY A 601 55.64 -21.39 17.01
C GLY A 601 56.90 -21.33 17.92
N LEU A 602 56.85 -22.03 19.07
CA LEU A 602 57.95 -22.00 20.02
C LEU A 602 59.19 -22.65 19.44
N ALA A 603 60.31 -21.90 19.42
CA ALA A 603 61.62 -22.37 19.09
C ALA A 603 62.61 -22.05 20.22
N VAL A 604 63.10 -23.09 20.88
CA VAL A 604 63.99 -22.95 22.01
C VAL A 604 65.32 -23.63 21.67
N ARG A 605 66.38 -22.86 21.53
CA ARG A 605 67.73 -23.35 21.18
C ARG A 605 68.77 -22.80 22.17
N TYR A 606 69.67 -23.64 22.52
CA TYR A 606 70.90 -23.28 23.24
C TYR A 606 72.10 -23.70 22.43
N ARG A 607 73.06 -22.75 22.23
CA ARG A 607 74.31 -22.98 21.55
C ARG A 607 75.43 -23.11 22.57
N THR A 608 76.09 -24.27 22.63
CA THR A 608 77.15 -24.55 23.59
C THR A 608 78.44 -23.71 23.34
N GLY A 609 78.74 -23.43 22.06
CA GLY A 609 79.94 -22.75 21.69
C GLY A 609 80.09 -21.34 22.22
N ASN A 610 79.00 -20.63 22.48
CA ASN A 610 78.97 -19.29 22.96
C ASN A 610 77.97 -19.04 24.12
N ASN A 611 77.46 -20.10 24.70
CA ASN A 611 76.42 -20.07 25.79
C ASN A 611 75.23 -19.19 25.46
N GLU A 612 74.79 -19.22 24.17
CA GLU A 612 73.68 -18.34 23.68
C GLU A 612 72.35 -19.06 23.68
N TRP A 613 71.39 -18.47 24.36
CA TRP A 613 69.98 -18.81 24.27
C TRP A 613 69.28 -18.05 23.17
N ARG A 614 68.47 -18.75 22.37
CA ARG A 614 67.55 -18.21 21.41
C ARG A 614 66.19 -18.85 21.65
N ILE A 615 65.26 -18.04 22.18
CA ILE A 615 63.89 -18.47 22.48
C ILE A 615 62.96 -17.51 21.77
N SER A 616 62.09 -18.03 20.93
CA SER A 616 61.12 -17.24 20.22
C SER A 616 59.77 -17.98 20.13
N GLY A 617 58.73 -17.24 19.90
CA GLY A 617 57.36 -17.76 19.74
C GLY A 617 56.33 -16.62 19.65
N THR A 618 55.07 -17.02 19.62
CA THR A 618 53.95 -16.08 19.62
C THR A 618 53.05 -16.40 20.81
N SER A 619 52.66 -15.39 21.55
CA SER A 619 51.69 -15.47 22.66
C SER A 619 50.31 -15.06 22.20
N THR A 620 49.25 -15.71 22.71
CA THR A 620 47.86 -15.32 22.43
C THR A 620 47.42 -14.03 23.11
N LEU A 621 48.18 -13.54 24.09
CA LEU A 621 47.93 -12.28 24.78
C LEU A 621 49.04 -11.25 24.42
N ILE A 622 48.67 -10.15 23.82
CA ILE A 622 49.62 -9.21 23.20
C ILE A 622 49.81 -7.87 23.95
N THR A 623 48.85 -7.48 24.78
CA THR A 623 48.84 -6.13 25.36
C THR A 623 49.56 -6.06 26.70
N GLY A 624 50.66 -5.26 26.76
CA GLY A 624 51.32 -4.87 27.98
C GLY A 624 52.07 -5.95 28.76
N GLN A 625 52.27 -7.13 28.17
CA GLN A 625 52.96 -8.23 28.88
C GLN A 625 54.39 -8.41 28.46
N ARG A 626 55.14 -9.05 29.34
CA ARG A 626 56.51 -9.48 29.13
C ARG A 626 56.64 -10.96 29.39
N ILE A 627 57.49 -11.61 28.63
CA ILE A 627 57.78 -13.04 28.75
C ILE A 627 59.09 -13.20 29.52
N THR A 628 59.07 -14.02 30.56
CA THR A 628 60.24 -14.49 31.30
C THR A 628 60.47 -15.96 30.99
N ALA A 629 61.67 -16.34 30.62
CA ALA A 629 62.11 -17.71 30.47
C ALA A 629 62.83 -18.18 31.72
N VAL A 630 62.46 -19.38 32.21
CA VAL A 630 63.05 -19.98 33.42
C VAL A 630 63.62 -21.35 33.04
N LEU A 631 64.78 -21.63 33.48
CA LEU A 631 65.43 -22.94 33.26
C LEU A 631 64.79 -24.02 34.13
N GLY A 632 64.29 -25.07 33.50
CA GLY A 632 63.64 -26.20 34.16
C GLY A 632 62.21 -26.46 33.68
N ALA A 633 61.65 -27.54 34.11
CA ALA A 633 60.30 -28.02 33.70
C ALA A 633 59.14 -27.41 34.48
N ASN A 634 59.42 -26.57 35.44
CA ASN A 634 58.43 -25.85 36.26
C ASN A 634 58.74 -24.33 36.26
N LEU A 635 57.94 -23.58 36.99
CA LEU A 635 58.06 -22.12 37.05
C LEU A 635 59.06 -21.65 38.12
N THR A 636 59.91 -22.50 38.59
CA THR A 636 60.96 -22.19 39.57
C THR A 636 62.31 -22.55 38.98
N GLY A 637 63.28 -21.63 39.07
CA GLY A 637 64.64 -21.87 38.58
C GLY A 637 65.38 -20.58 38.15
N ARG A 638 66.49 -20.76 37.51
CA ARG A 638 67.29 -19.59 37.02
C ARG A 638 66.61 -18.93 35.81
N VAL A 639 66.48 -17.63 35.85
CA VAL A 639 65.94 -16.83 34.76
C VAL A 639 66.94 -16.75 33.61
N ILE A 640 66.50 -16.94 32.39
CA ILE A 640 67.26 -16.84 31.13
C ILE A 640 67.08 -15.46 30.53
N GLY A 641 68.11 -14.63 30.77
CA GLY A 641 68.04 -13.21 30.27
C GLY A 641 67.11 -12.30 31.06
N THR A 642 66.72 -11.22 30.44
CA THR A 642 65.73 -10.27 30.99
C THR A 642 64.37 -10.51 30.32
N PRO A 643 63.25 -10.24 31.03
CA PRO A 643 61.90 -10.37 30.46
C PRO A 643 61.75 -9.50 29.22
N VAL A 644 61.21 -10.07 28.12
CA VAL A 644 61.02 -9.40 26.82
C VAL A 644 59.58 -9.02 26.64
N ALA A 645 59.31 -7.82 26.11
CA ALA A 645 57.98 -7.40 25.73
C ALA A 645 57.49 -8.23 24.53
N VAL A 646 56.23 -8.55 24.52
CA VAL A 646 55.52 -9.12 23.36
C VAL A 646 55.15 -7.97 22.42
N ASP A 647 55.38 -8.14 21.13
CA ASP A 647 55.04 -7.11 20.14
C ASP A 647 53.53 -7.09 19.77
N ALA A 648 53.16 -6.20 18.90
CA ALA A 648 51.77 -6.03 18.46
C ALA A 648 51.16 -7.27 17.71
N THR A 649 52.02 -8.16 17.23
CA THR A 649 51.62 -9.43 16.58
C THR A 649 51.58 -10.59 17.53
N GLY A 650 51.96 -10.39 18.80
CA GLY A 650 52.11 -11.44 19.79
C GLY A 650 53.49 -12.10 19.79
N ALA A 651 54.38 -11.69 18.91
CA ALA A 651 55.68 -12.31 18.81
C ALA A 651 56.64 -11.83 19.91
N PHE A 652 57.52 -12.72 20.35
CA PHE A 652 58.61 -12.42 21.28
C PHE A 652 59.89 -13.15 20.88
N SER A 653 61.04 -12.58 21.24
CA SER A 653 62.32 -13.18 21.00
C SER A 653 63.29 -12.81 22.14
N ILE A 654 63.81 -13.83 22.78
CA ILE A 654 64.88 -13.73 23.80
C ILE A 654 66.17 -14.23 23.15
N ARG A 655 67.16 -13.36 23.09
CA ARG A 655 68.54 -13.71 22.66
C ARG A 655 69.53 -13.19 23.66
N VAL A 656 70.18 -14.12 24.35
CA VAL A 656 71.04 -13.76 25.47
C VAL A 656 72.09 -14.85 25.73
N THR A 657 73.23 -14.43 26.16
CA THR A 657 74.18 -15.32 26.82
C THR A 657 73.72 -15.57 28.25
N GLY A 658 73.50 -16.82 28.60
CA GLY A 658 72.79 -17.14 29.85
C GLY A 658 73.35 -18.40 30.55
N PRO A 659 72.65 -18.84 31.59
CA PRO A 659 73.07 -20.03 32.36
C PRO A 659 73.13 -21.26 31.42
N VAL A 660 74.19 -22.04 31.60
CA VAL A 660 74.29 -23.35 30.91
C VAL A 660 73.16 -24.26 31.37
N PRO A 661 72.48 -24.96 30.46
CA PRO A 661 71.33 -25.82 30.81
C PRO A 661 71.71 -26.96 31.74
N GLY A 662 72.98 -27.38 31.76
CA GLY A 662 73.41 -28.53 32.54
C GLY A 662 72.68 -29.81 32.06
N PRO A 663 72.24 -30.66 32.97
CA PRO A 663 71.41 -31.80 32.63
C PRO A 663 69.96 -31.45 32.34
N ILE A 664 69.60 -30.16 32.44
CA ILE A 664 68.22 -29.68 32.22
C ILE A 664 68.02 -29.41 30.73
N VAL A 665 67.12 -30.17 30.14
CA VAL A 665 66.81 -30.06 28.71
C VAL A 665 65.46 -29.38 28.43
N GLN A 666 64.92 -28.68 29.45
CA GLN A 666 63.62 -27.99 29.38
C GLN A 666 63.68 -26.59 29.97
N ILE A 667 62.86 -25.72 29.49
CA ILE A 667 62.60 -24.40 30.06
C ILE A 667 61.10 -24.24 30.33
N SER A 668 60.74 -23.25 31.06
CA SER A 668 59.36 -22.80 31.25
C SER A 668 59.27 -21.34 30.88
N LEU A 669 58.18 -20.95 30.29
CA LEU A 669 57.81 -19.54 30.02
C LEU A 669 56.74 -19.09 31.00
N VAL A 670 56.84 -17.85 31.41
CA VAL A 670 55.80 -17.20 32.24
C VAL A 670 55.63 -15.77 31.76
N THR A 671 54.40 -15.31 31.79
CA THR A 671 54.06 -13.92 31.40
C THR A 671 53.77 -13.08 32.64
N THR A 672 53.94 -11.76 32.54
CA THR A 672 53.61 -10.81 33.61
C THR A 672 52.16 -10.80 33.97
N THR A 673 51.25 -11.35 33.18
CA THR A 673 49.81 -11.48 33.41
C THR A 673 49.44 -12.81 34.09
N GLY A 674 50.40 -13.69 34.34
CA GLY A 674 50.23 -14.99 34.96
C GLY A 674 49.92 -16.15 34.02
N GLY A 675 50.11 -15.96 32.72
CA GLY A 675 50.16 -17.06 31.75
C GLY A 675 51.45 -17.87 31.89
N SER A 676 51.43 -19.17 31.59
CA SER A 676 52.64 -20.02 31.68
C SER A 676 52.57 -21.18 30.68
N GLN A 677 53.76 -21.56 30.21
CA GLN A 677 54.02 -22.82 29.48
C GLN A 677 55.20 -23.53 30.12
N PRO A 678 54.98 -24.53 30.92
CA PRO A 678 56.07 -25.34 31.54
C PRO A 678 56.62 -26.40 30.56
N ALA A 679 57.75 -26.92 30.91
CA ALA A 679 58.37 -28.11 30.32
C ALA A 679 58.61 -28.04 28.80
N ILE A 680 59.01 -26.92 28.28
CA ILE A 680 59.32 -26.74 26.85
C ILE A 680 60.72 -27.36 26.57
N PRO A 681 60.85 -28.27 25.63
CA PRO A 681 62.15 -28.89 25.33
C PRO A 681 63.15 -27.93 24.72
N VAL A 682 64.43 -28.06 25.07
CA VAL A 682 65.52 -27.26 24.55
C VAL A 682 66.29 -28.02 23.48
N ASN A 683 66.40 -27.46 22.31
CA ASN A 683 67.30 -27.95 21.26
C ASN A 683 68.71 -27.42 21.50
N ILE A 684 69.63 -28.31 21.95
CA ILE A 684 71.03 -28.00 22.19
C ILE A 684 71.83 -28.20 20.90
N THR A 685 72.54 -27.17 20.48
CA THR A 685 73.36 -27.20 19.26
C THR A 685 74.80 -26.75 19.60
N ASN A 686 75.78 -27.21 18.84
CA ASN A 686 77.16 -26.78 18.97
C ASN A 686 77.37 -25.35 18.42
#